data_1defa8a214ccdb561130c6e5ea3a8f13
#
_entry.id   1defa8a214ccdb561130c6e5ea3a8f13
#
_cell.length_a   1.000
_cell.length_b   1.000
_cell.length_c   1.000
_cell.angle_alpha   90.00
_cell.angle_beta   90.00
_cell.angle_gamma   90.00
#
_symmetry.space_group_name_H-M   'P 1'
#
loop_
_entity.id
_entity.type
_entity.pdbx_description
1 polymer ?
#
loop_
_entity_poly.entity_id
_entity_poly.type
_entity_poly.pdbx_seq_one_letter_code
_entity_poly.pdbx_strand_id
1 'polypeptide(L)'
;MEKQPMAIEVRGARVHNLKNISVDIPLHKIVGIAGVSGSGKSSLALGVLYAEGSRRYLEALSTYTRRRMTQAEKACVDEVRYIPAALALHQRPGVPGMRSTFGTSTELLNVVRLMFSRLASHRCPNGHYAAPTRKVAAEQEIVCPTCGVHFYAPGAEELAFNSGGACEACGGTGVVRVVDESTLVPDDSLSIDDGAVLPWQTLMWSLMKEIAQKLGVRTDVPFRELTAQEKEIVFHGPPDKVHLVYQIQKTGAAGEMDFTYFNAIYTVENALAKVKDEKGMKRVEKFLRQEICPACHGTRLSDAARAPRLAERSLPDVCRMTLTELAAWIADVPKAMPRDMIPMAENICESFRHTAARLMELGLGYLTLDRAASTLSTGERQRMQLARAVRNRTTGVLYVLDEPSIGLHPSNIDGLLNVMRELMSDGNSIVLVDHDVQILRSADHFIELGPEAGAGGGTIIAQGTLAEMKKSANSRIGGFLDGRKKVQVHTPAVVEDMFKHGRIVLKTEQIHTVNPLSAVFPQGRLSVVTGVSGSGKTTLILESLIPALEAQIGRTSLPAHVQSIAADGVRQVRLIDAVPIGANVRSTVATYANVHDELRKLYARTPAAKEKGYKAGDFSYNTGKLRCPTCDGTGSISLDVQFLPDVTIDCPDCGGSRYRKEAAEILRVPRKGKQPCSLPALMSLSVDEALAVCCDLKTVQRRLQILHDLGLGYLTLGEATPGLSGGEAQRLKLASDMGRGQEGSVFVFDEPTIGLHPLDVETLLGVFQTLMASGATVIVIEHDLDVIRNADYILDMGPGGGEEGGEIVACGTHADIRKEPKSVTGRYL
;
A
#
# COMPACT_ATOMS: atom_id res chain seq x y z
N MET A 1 20.56 45.41 9.51
CA MET A 1 20.30 44.03 9.16
C MET A 1 19.06 43.61 9.92
N GLU A 2 17.93 43.45 9.24
CA GLU A 2 16.73 42.86 9.84
C GLU A 2 17.10 41.46 10.33
N LYS A 3 16.74 41.13 11.57
CA LYS A 3 16.95 39.80 12.10
C LYS A 3 16.15 38.80 11.22
N GLN A 4 16.82 37.78 10.68
CA GLN A 4 16.14 36.71 9.99
C GLN A 4 15.06 36.09 10.91
N PRO A 5 13.89 35.77 10.40
CA PRO A 5 12.83 35.18 11.20
C PRO A 5 13.31 33.84 11.78
N MET A 6 13.08 33.64 13.08
CA MET A 6 13.52 32.45 13.82
C MET A 6 12.46 31.36 13.93
N ALA A 7 11.23 31.65 13.52
CA ALA A 7 10.10 30.72 13.61
C ALA A 7 9.06 30.98 12.51
N ILE A 8 8.35 29.94 12.14
CA ILE A 8 7.11 30.00 11.36
C ILE A 8 6.00 30.36 12.34
N GLU A 9 5.27 31.41 12.06
CA GLU A 9 4.15 31.85 12.90
C GLU A 9 2.83 31.37 12.27
N VAL A 10 2.10 30.48 12.96
CA VAL A 10 0.76 30.04 12.60
C VAL A 10 -0.24 30.67 13.53
N ARG A 11 -1.31 31.26 12.99
CA ARG A 11 -2.37 31.92 13.77
C ARG A 11 -3.74 31.43 13.28
N GLY A 12 -4.57 30.96 14.21
CA GLY A 12 -5.96 30.65 13.97
C GLY A 12 -6.18 29.45 13.05
N ALA A 13 -5.39 28.38 13.18
CA ALA A 13 -5.55 27.18 12.33
C ALA A 13 -6.79 26.37 12.73
N ARG A 14 -7.64 26.07 11.72
CA ARG A 14 -8.93 25.38 11.85
C ARG A 14 -9.11 24.28 10.78
N VAL A 15 -8.03 23.68 10.37
CA VAL A 15 -8.03 22.60 9.38
C VAL A 15 -8.50 21.30 10.05
N HIS A 16 -9.46 20.62 9.48
CA HIS A 16 -10.09 19.40 10.01
C HIS A 16 -10.54 19.59 11.47
N ASN A 17 -9.93 18.83 12.40
CA ASN A 17 -10.27 18.87 13.83
C ASN A 17 -9.51 19.92 14.65
N LEU A 18 -8.65 20.74 14.04
CA LEU A 18 -7.92 21.79 14.77
C LEU A 18 -8.84 22.87 15.30
N LYS A 19 -8.69 23.21 16.58
CA LYS A 19 -9.55 24.13 17.32
C LYS A 19 -8.95 25.54 17.44
N ASN A 20 -8.83 26.23 16.30
CA ASN A 20 -8.34 27.62 16.25
C ASN A 20 -6.97 27.79 16.94
N ILE A 21 -6.03 26.88 16.65
CA ILE A 21 -4.72 26.88 17.31
C ILE A 21 -3.79 27.95 16.73
N SER A 22 -2.95 28.50 17.61
CA SER A 22 -1.83 29.38 17.26
C SER A 22 -0.54 28.84 17.83
N VAL A 23 0.52 28.78 17.00
CA VAL A 23 1.81 28.17 17.39
C VAL A 23 2.96 28.78 16.60
N ASP A 24 4.11 28.90 17.28
CA ASP A 24 5.38 29.32 16.69
C ASP A 24 6.27 28.06 16.52
N ILE A 25 6.70 27.81 15.31
CA ILE A 25 7.49 26.62 14.95
C ILE A 25 8.90 27.05 14.62
N PRO A 26 9.90 26.68 15.43
CA PRO A 26 11.29 27.14 15.23
C PRO A 26 11.82 26.68 13.86
N LEU A 27 12.48 27.61 13.14
CA LEU A 27 13.23 27.32 11.92
C LEU A 27 14.62 26.74 12.24
N HIS A 28 15.22 26.05 11.28
CA HIS A 28 16.53 25.39 11.40
C HIS A 28 16.62 24.43 12.59
N LYS A 29 15.52 23.73 12.86
CA LYS A 29 15.40 22.70 13.90
C LYS A 29 14.57 21.54 13.41
N ILE A 30 14.74 20.41 14.09
CA ILE A 30 13.84 19.27 13.97
C ILE A 30 12.71 19.47 14.99
N VAL A 31 11.49 19.70 14.50
CA VAL A 31 10.30 19.89 15.32
C VAL A 31 9.44 18.65 15.28
N GLY A 32 9.31 17.94 16.40
CA GLY A 32 8.48 16.76 16.55
C GLY A 32 7.04 17.12 16.88
N ILE A 33 6.10 16.69 16.04
CA ILE A 33 4.65 16.81 16.34
C ILE A 33 4.17 15.46 16.85
N ALA A 34 3.80 15.41 18.13
CA ALA A 34 3.33 14.22 18.84
C ALA A 34 1.85 14.31 19.22
N GLY A 35 1.27 13.19 19.66
CA GLY A 35 -0.10 13.10 20.15
C GLY A 35 -0.78 11.80 19.73
N VAL A 36 -1.89 11.44 20.33
CA VAL A 36 -2.67 10.23 20.01
C VAL A 36 -3.16 10.24 18.55
N SER A 37 -3.49 9.06 18.00
CA SER A 37 -4.09 8.94 16.67
C SER A 37 -5.37 9.81 16.59
N GLY A 38 -5.55 10.53 15.47
CA GLY A 38 -6.71 11.43 15.30
C GLY A 38 -6.66 12.73 16.11
N SER A 39 -5.56 13.08 16.80
CA SER A 39 -5.46 14.34 17.57
C SER A 39 -5.23 15.60 16.73
N GLY A 40 -4.98 15.48 15.41
CA GLY A 40 -4.77 16.61 14.50
C GLY A 40 -3.32 16.83 14.05
N LYS A 41 -2.41 15.90 14.29
CA LYS A 41 -0.98 16.01 13.92
C LYS A 41 -0.79 16.26 12.43
N SER A 42 -1.32 15.38 11.59
CA SER A 42 -1.23 15.53 10.12
C SER A 42 -2.03 16.74 9.62
N SER A 43 -3.09 17.16 10.34
CA SER A 43 -3.83 18.39 10.04
C SER A 43 -2.93 19.63 10.20
N LEU A 44 -2.07 19.67 11.23
CA LEU A 44 -1.11 20.77 11.41
C LEU A 44 0.06 20.64 10.42
N ALA A 45 0.68 19.45 10.32
CA ALA A 45 1.87 19.24 9.51
C ALA A 45 1.59 19.35 8.00
N LEU A 46 0.64 18.58 7.48
CA LEU A 46 0.30 18.53 6.07
C LEU A 46 -0.76 19.55 5.70
N GLY A 47 -1.85 19.62 6.48
CA GLY A 47 -2.99 20.48 6.18
C GLY A 47 -2.75 21.98 6.37
N VAL A 48 -1.76 22.38 7.20
CA VAL A 48 -1.38 23.78 7.40
C VAL A 48 0.02 24.06 6.82
N LEU A 49 1.06 23.45 7.37
CA LEU A 49 2.43 23.84 7.06
C LEU A 49 2.82 23.47 5.62
N TYR A 50 2.62 22.21 5.24
CA TYR A 50 2.91 21.80 3.86
C TYR A 50 2.00 22.51 2.85
N ALA A 51 0.70 22.61 3.12
CA ALA A 51 -0.25 23.24 2.23
C ALA A 51 0.11 24.72 1.95
N GLU A 52 0.40 25.51 2.98
CA GLU A 52 0.78 26.92 2.82
C GLU A 52 2.18 27.10 2.23
N GLY A 53 3.18 26.32 2.65
CA GLY A 53 4.54 26.41 2.12
C GLY A 53 4.63 25.97 0.66
N SER A 54 3.94 24.88 0.28
CA SER A 54 3.86 24.40 -1.09
C SER A 54 3.09 25.40 -1.97
N ARG A 55 1.95 25.91 -1.51
CA ARG A 55 1.15 26.88 -2.25
C ARG A 55 1.93 28.16 -2.57
N ARG A 56 2.62 28.76 -1.60
CA ARG A 56 3.42 29.98 -1.80
C ARG A 56 4.58 29.76 -2.77
N TYR A 57 5.22 28.59 -2.72
CA TYR A 57 6.24 28.24 -3.69
C TYR A 57 5.65 28.12 -5.10
N LEU A 58 4.51 27.46 -5.26
CA LEU A 58 3.85 27.31 -6.55
C LEU A 58 3.33 28.65 -7.10
N GLU A 59 2.89 29.57 -6.24
CA GLU A 59 2.46 30.90 -6.66
C GLU A 59 3.61 31.74 -7.28
N ALA A 60 4.84 31.47 -6.91
CA ALA A 60 6.01 32.10 -7.50
C ALA A 60 6.37 31.57 -8.89
N LEU A 61 5.82 30.41 -9.29
CA LEU A 61 6.08 29.78 -10.60
C LEU A 61 5.15 30.34 -11.68
N SER A 62 5.57 30.15 -12.96
CA SER A 62 4.74 30.51 -14.11
C SER A 62 3.41 29.77 -14.12
N THR A 63 2.37 30.37 -14.67
CA THR A 63 1.04 29.77 -14.79
C THR A 63 1.07 28.43 -15.53
N TYR A 64 1.93 28.27 -16.52
CA TYR A 64 2.10 27.03 -17.28
C TYR A 64 2.67 25.91 -16.40
N THR A 65 3.69 26.17 -15.60
CA THR A 65 4.30 25.19 -14.69
C THR A 65 3.32 24.82 -13.57
N ARG A 66 2.65 25.80 -13.00
CA ARG A 66 1.66 25.64 -11.94
C ARG A 66 0.52 24.70 -12.33
N ARG A 67 0.04 24.78 -13.57
CA ARG A 67 -1.04 23.91 -14.09
C ARG A 67 -0.67 22.42 -14.18
N ARG A 68 0.60 22.08 -14.20
CA ARG A 68 1.10 20.70 -14.30
C ARG A 68 1.49 20.10 -12.97
N MET A 69 1.47 20.88 -11.90
CA MET A 69 1.85 20.43 -10.55
C MET A 69 0.60 20.27 -9.68
N THR A 70 0.57 19.21 -8.88
CA THR A 70 -0.49 19.00 -7.89
C THR A 70 -0.43 20.13 -6.87
N GLN A 71 -1.53 20.85 -6.69
CA GLN A 71 -1.64 21.94 -5.74
C GLN A 71 -2.29 21.43 -4.46
N ALA A 72 -1.73 21.83 -3.31
CA ALA A 72 -2.40 21.60 -2.03
C ALA A 72 -3.59 22.56 -1.87
N GLU A 73 -4.63 22.11 -1.21
CA GLU A 73 -5.78 22.95 -0.86
C GLU A 73 -5.35 24.09 0.07
N LYS A 74 -6.04 25.22 -0.04
CA LYS A 74 -5.77 26.35 0.85
C LYS A 74 -6.14 25.98 2.29
N ALA A 75 -5.20 26.16 3.20
CA ALA A 75 -5.42 25.90 4.61
C ALA A 75 -6.45 26.86 5.21
N CYS A 76 -7.32 26.35 6.08
CA CYS A 76 -8.23 27.16 6.87
C CYS A 76 -7.48 27.75 8.07
N VAL A 77 -6.80 28.88 7.85
CA VAL A 77 -5.98 29.61 8.85
C VAL A 77 -6.24 31.10 8.74
N ASP A 78 -6.06 31.84 9.83
CA ASP A 78 -6.13 33.30 9.77
C ASP A 78 -4.86 33.86 9.12
N GLU A 79 -3.70 33.39 9.54
CA GLU A 79 -2.43 33.85 9.00
C GLU A 79 -1.32 32.81 9.22
N VAL A 80 -0.40 32.69 8.23
CA VAL A 80 0.88 31.98 8.38
C VAL A 80 1.99 32.91 7.89
N ARG A 81 3.00 33.18 8.73
CA ARG A 81 4.16 34.01 8.37
C ARG A 81 5.44 33.21 8.34
N TYR A 82 6.39 33.64 7.56
CA TYR A 82 7.76 33.13 7.49
C TYR A 82 7.90 31.65 7.15
N ILE A 83 6.90 31.11 6.45
CA ILE A 83 6.95 29.72 6.02
C ILE A 83 7.84 29.57 4.77
N PRO A 84 8.85 28.68 4.79
CA PRO A 84 9.65 28.35 3.62
C PRO A 84 8.86 27.57 2.57
N ALA A 85 9.46 27.38 1.37
CA ALA A 85 8.99 26.36 0.44
C ALA A 85 8.94 25.01 1.15
N ALA A 86 7.82 24.30 1.07
CA ALA A 86 7.63 23.05 1.80
C ALA A 86 7.59 21.84 0.86
N LEU A 87 8.27 20.78 1.26
CA LEU A 87 8.23 19.46 0.63
C LEU A 87 7.70 18.46 1.65
N ALA A 88 6.72 17.64 1.24
CA ALA A 88 6.17 16.60 2.11
C ALA A 88 6.56 15.20 1.66
N LEU A 89 6.89 14.37 2.65
CA LEU A 89 6.91 12.92 2.52
C LEU A 89 5.69 12.37 3.24
N HIS A 90 4.71 11.98 2.43
CA HIS A 90 3.44 11.46 2.94
C HIS A 90 3.60 10.05 3.49
N GLN A 91 2.81 9.72 4.50
CA GLN A 91 2.71 8.38 5.06
C GLN A 91 2.48 7.31 3.98
N ARG A 92 1.67 7.61 2.96
CA ARG A 92 1.36 6.71 1.85
C ARG A 92 1.73 7.34 0.51
N PRO A 93 2.95 7.11 0.02
CA PRO A 93 3.30 7.52 -1.33
C PRO A 93 2.42 6.80 -2.36
N GLY A 94 2.04 7.51 -3.43
CA GLY A 94 1.29 6.92 -4.52
C GLY A 94 1.98 5.67 -5.10
N VAL A 95 1.19 4.70 -5.53
CA VAL A 95 1.72 3.48 -6.17
C VAL A 95 2.17 3.82 -7.58
N PRO A 96 3.45 3.64 -7.91
CA PRO A 96 3.96 3.93 -9.24
C PRO A 96 3.37 2.99 -10.31
N GLY A 97 3.31 3.46 -11.56
CA GLY A 97 2.84 2.67 -12.68
C GLY A 97 3.71 1.44 -12.99
N MET A 98 3.19 0.50 -13.77
CA MET A 98 3.83 -0.80 -14.11
C MET A 98 5.23 -0.67 -14.73
N ARG A 99 5.54 0.44 -15.40
CA ARG A 99 6.86 0.71 -16.00
C ARG A 99 7.85 1.32 -15.01
N SER A 100 7.46 1.60 -13.78
CA SER A 100 8.35 2.13 -12.76
C SER A 100 9.07 1.00 -12.01
N THR A 101 10.38 1.13 -11.84
CA THR A 101 11.20 0.24 -11.03
C THR A 101 11.89 1.01 -9.92
N PHE A 102 12.46 0.31 -8.94
CA PHE A 102 13.31 0.92 -7.92
C PHE A 102 14.42 1.76 -8.56
N GLY A 103 15.09 1.21 -9.60
CA GLY A 103 16.15 1.92 -10.30
C GLY A 103 15.70 3.19 -11.03
N THR A 104 14.49 3.21 -11.64
CA THR A 104 13.96 4.44 -12.27
C THR A 104 13.49 5.44 -11.23
N SER A 105 12.88 4.97 -10.14
CA SER A 105 12.37 5.83 -9.08
C SER A 105 13.47 6.49 -8.26
N THR A 106 14.63 5.84 -8.11
CA THR A 106 15.82 6.41 -7.46
C THR A 106 16.73 7.15 -8.42
N GLU A 107 16.47 7.09 -9.73
CA GLU A 107 17.31 7.58 -10.82
C GLU A 107 18.70 6.89 -10.93
N LEU A 108 18.98 5.90 -10.10
CA LEU A 108 20.22 5.12 -10.18
C LEU A 108 20.37 4.40 -11.52
N LEU A 109 19.24 3.93 -12.09
CA LEU A 109 19.26 3.29 -13.41
C LEU A 109 19.71 4.25 -14.51
N ASN A 110 19.47 5.57 -14.37
CA ASN A 110 19.95 6.57 -15.33
C ASN A 110 21.48 6.61 -15.34
N VAL A 111 22.09 6.58 -14.16
CA VAL A 111 23.56 6.55 -14.03
C VAL A 111 24.14 5.25 -14.57
N VAL A 112 23.52 4.09 -14.27
CA VAL A 112 23.94 2.80 -14.79
C VAL A 112 23.82 2.75 -16.32
N ARG A 113 22.72 3.26 -16.90
CA ARG A 113 22.59 3.37 -18.37
C ARG A 113 23.66 4.26 -18.99
N LEU A 114 24.02 5.37 -18.32
CA LEU A 114 25.11 6.23 -18.75
C LEU A 114 26.44 5.47 -18.74
N MET A 115 26.71 4.68 -17.69
CA MET A 115 27.90 3.83 -17.62
C MET A 115 27.93 2.84 -18.80
N PHE A 116 26.82 2.16 -19.08
CA PHE A 116 26.74 1.22 -20.20
C PHE A 116 26.86 1.91 -21.57
N SER A 117 26.34 3.11 -21.73
CA SER A 117 26.50 3.88 -22.97
C SER A 117 27.94 4.31 -23.22
N ARG A 118 28.65 4.77 -22.14
CA ARG A 118 29.96 5.44 -22.26
C ARG A 118 31.18 4.56 -22.00
N LEU A 119 31.03 3.54 -21.17
CA LEU A 119 32.15 2.73 -20.65
C LEU A 119 32.09 1.28 -21.10
N ALA A 120 31.02 0.84 -21.74
CA ALA A 120 30.87 -0.56 -22.15
C ALA A 120 31.54 -0.88 -23.48
N SER A 121 31.76 -2.17 -23.71
CA SER A 121 32.02 -2.73 -25.03
C SER A 121 30.70 -2.84 -25.80
N HIS A 122 30.68 -2.37 -27.03
CA HIS A 122 29.48 -2.33 -27.87
C HIS A 122 29.55 -3.28 -29.04
N ARG A 123 28.42 -3.91 -29.36
CA ARG A 123 28.27 -4.87 -30.43
C ARG A 123 28.01 -4.14 -31.75
N CYS A 124 28.87 -4.38 -32.75
CA CYS A 124 28.65 -3.87 -34.11
C CYS A 124 27.45 -4.57 -34.82
N PRO A 125 26.90 -4.03 -35.91
CA PRO A 125 25.81 -4.68 -36.66
C PRO A 125 26.10 -6.13 -37.11
N ASN A 126 27.36 -6.47 -37.31
CA ASN A 126 27.79 -7.83 -37.67
C ASN A 126 28.05 -8.74 -36.45
N GLY A 127 27.74 -8.31 -35.25
CA GLY A 127 27.81 -9.13 -34.02
C GLY A 127 29.13 -9.10 -33.26
N HIS A 128 30.17 -8.41 -33.74
CA HIS A 128 31.47 -8.33 -33.04
C HIS A 128 31.47 -7.22 -31.98
N TYR A 129 32.28 -7.39 -30.94
CA TYR A 129 32.41 -6.39 -29.88
C TYR A 129 33.59 -5.46 -30.10
N ALA A 130 33.36 -4.16 -29.96
CA ALA A 130 34.41 -3.13 -29.87
C ALA A 130 34.62 -2.75 -28.40
N ALA A 131 35.88 -2.75 -27.97
CA ALA A 131 36.24 -2.37 -26.59
C ALA A 131 35.93 -0.90 -26.30
N PRO A 132 35.75 -0.51 -25.02
CA PRO A 132 35.55 0.85 -24.64
C PRO A 132 36.74 1.75 -25.04
N THR A 133 36.45 2.92 -25.61
CA THR A 133 37.43 3.90 -26.05
C THR A 133 36.92 5.32 -25.79
N ARG A 134 37.78 6.32 -25.86
CA ARG A 134 37.36 7.74 -25.82
C ARG A 134 36.33 8.10 -26.89
N LYS A 135 36.35 7.45 -28.04
CA LYS A 135 35.36 7.66 -29.08
C LYS A 135 33.96 7.24 -28.64
N VAL A 136 33.83 6.06 -27.99
CA VAL A 136 32.61 5.59 -27.34
C VAL A 136 32.14 6.63 -26.31
N ALA A 137 33.05 7.05 -25.45
CA ALA A 137 32.79 8.02 -24.41
C ALA A 137 32.33 9.38 -24.94
N ALA A 138 32.84 9.80 -26.10
CA ALA A 138 32.52 11.06 -26.76
C ALA A 138 31.37 10.97 -27.78
N GLU A 139 30.65 9.85 -27.86
CA GLU A 139 29.56 9.61 -28.84
C GLU A 139 30.03 9.75 -30.32
N GLN A 140 31.26 9.41 -30.57
CA GLN A 140 31.84 9.46 -31.92
C GLN A 140 31.68 8.11 -32.61
N GLU A 141 31.82 8.14 -33.95
CA GLU A 141 31.80 6.97 -34.79
C GLU A 141 32.93 5.98 -34.41
N ILE A 142 32.59 4.71 -34.29
CA ILE A 142 33.47 3.61 -33.94
C ILE A 142 33.65 2.75 -35.19
N VAL A 143 34.89 2.29 -35.39
CA VAL A 143 35.20 1.28 -36.42
C VAL A 143 35.37 -0.08 -35.75
N CYS A 144 34.61 -1.05 -36.17
CA CYS A 144 34.76 -2.42 -35.62
C CYS A 144 36.15 -2.96 -35.92
N PRO A 145 36.94 -3.41 -34.92
CA PRO A 145 38.29 -3.89 -35.13
C PRO A 145 38.34 -5.21 -35.90
N THR A 146 37.22 -5.96 -35.93
CA THR A 146 37.15 -7.27 -36.60
C THR A 146 36.68 -7.20 -38.05
N CYS A 147 35.66 -6.36 -38.37
CA CYS A 147 35.03 -6.35 -39.68
C CYS A 147 35.05 -4.97 -40.39
N GLY A 148 35.62 -3.95 -39.76
CA GLY A 148 35.76 -2.63 -40.35
C GLY A 148 34.46 -1.82 -40.46
N VAL A 149 33.31 -2.35 -40.02
CA VAL A 149 32.00 -1.62 -40.08
C VAL A 149 32.03 -0.41 -39.14
N HIS A 150 31.56 0.69 -39.67
CA HIS A 150 31.36 1.93 -38.92
C HIS A 150 30.01 1.91 -38.21
N PHE A 151 29.98 2.24 -36.91
CA PHE A 151 28.75 2.27 -36.13
C PHE A 151 28.88 3.24 -34.94
N TYR A 152 27.77 3.53 -34.27
CA TYR A 152 27.72 4.33 -33.07
C TYR A 152 27.33 3.48 -31.85
N ALA A 153 27.89 3.81 -30.70
CA ALA A 153 27.42 3.25 -29.46
C ALA A 153 26.00 3.75 -29.14
N PRO A 154 25.12 2.91 -28.57
CA PRO A 154 23.78 3.36 -28.18
C PRO A 154 23.88 4.46 -27.11
N GLY A 155 23.07 5.49 -27.27
CA GLY A 155 22.87 6.51 -26.23
C GLY A 155 22.21 5.95 -24.96
N ALA A 156 22.32 6.65 -23.86
CA ALA A 156 21.70 6.20 -22.60
C ALA A 156 20.16 6.05 -22.69
N GLU A 157 19.51 6.79 -23.60
CA GLU A 157 18.07 6.71 -23.86
C GLU A 157 17.69 5.47 -24.66
N GLU A 158 18.58 5.01 -25.56
CA GLU A 158 18.40 3.77 -26.32
C GLU A 158 18.61 2.52 -25.46
N LEU A 159 19.12 2.68 -24.24
CA LEU A 159 19.21 1.63 -23.21
C LEU A 159 18.06 1.68 -22.19
N ALA A 160 17.07 2.54 -22.40
CA ALA A 160 15.94 2.72 -21.51
C ALA A 160 14.75 1.84 -21.93
N PHE A 161 14.26 0.99 -21.03
CA PHE A 161 13.11 0.13 -21.29
C PHE A 161 11.77 0.87 -21.39
N ASN A 162 11.72 2.13 -21.01
CA ASN A 162 10.55 3.02 -21.16
C ASN A 162 10.67 3.98 -22.36
N SER A 163 11.68 3.81 -23.18
CA SER A 163 11.97 4.60 -24.36
C SER A 163 12.55 3.71 -25.49
N GLY A 164 13.61 4.14 -26.19
CA GLY A 164 14.18 3.44 -27.34
C GLY A 164 14.70 2.02 -27.09
N GLY A 165 15.06 1.67 -25.85
CA GLY A 165 15.52 0.35 -25.47
C GLY A 165 14.42 -0.63 -25.07
N ALA A 166 13.15 -0.28 -25.23
CA ALA A 166 12.03 -1.14 -24.81
C ALA A 166 11.95 -2.42 -25.65
N CYS A 167 11.61 -3.53 -25.00
CA CYS A 167 11.22 -4.76 -25.69
C CYS A 167 9.91 -4.51 -26.45
N GLU A 168 9.89 -4.77 -27.74
CA GLU A 168 8.73 -4.56 -28.60
C GLU A 168 7.52 -5.42 -28.19
N ALA A 169 7.76 -6.68 -27.80
CA ALA A 169 6.69 -7.62 -27.45
C ALA A 169 5.91 -7.21 -26.19
N CYS A 170 6.57 -6.64 -25.17
CA CYS A 170 5.91 -6.23 -23.92
C CYS A 170 5.88 -4.70 -23.73
N GLY A 171 6.39 -3.92 -24.65
CA GLY A 171 6.46 -2.45 -24.54
C GLY A 171 7.22 -1.96 -23.31
N GLY A 172 8.24 -2.71 -22.84
CA GLY A 172 9.07 -2.35 -21.68
C GLY A 172 8.44 -2.70 -20.32
N THR A 173 7.37 -3.48 -20.26
CA THR A 173 6.75 -3.90 -19.00
C THR A 173 7.43 -5.11 -18.36
N GLY A 174 8.11 -5.95 -19.18
CA GLY A 174 8.73 -7.21 -18.76
C GLY A 174 7.75 -8.37 -18.64
N VAL A 175 6.45 -8.09 -18.71
CA VAL A 175 5.37 -9.09 -18.62
C VAL A 175 4.41 -8.91 -19.79
N VAL A 176 3.75 -9.99 -20.15
CA VAL A 176 2.64 -10.01 -21.11
C VAL A 176 1.37 -10.47 -20.40
N ARG A 177 0.23 -10.01 -20.87
CA ARG A 177 -1.06 -10.48 -20.39
C ARG A 177 -1.55 -11.56 -21.34
N VAL A 178 -1.77 -12.74 -20.83
CA VAL A 178 -2.32 -13.88 -21.56
C VAL A 178 -3.67 -14.26 -20.99
N VAL A 179 -4.50 -14.87 -21.80
CA VAL A 179 -5.81 -15.36 -21.32
C VAL A 179 -5.58 -16.53 -20.37
N ASP A 180 -6.23 -16.50 -19.22
CA ASP A 180 -6.25 -17.61 -18.28
C ASP A 180 -7.46 -18.51 -18.55
N GLU A 181 -7.22 -19.63 -19.22
CA GLU A 181 -8.27 -20.56 -19.61
C GLU A 181 -9.08 -21.07 -18.41
N SER A 182 -8.46 -21.20 -17.24
CA SER A 182 -9.15 -21.68 -16.03
C SER A 182 -10.26 -20.74 -15.56
N THR A 183 -10.21 -19.48 -15.94
CA THR A 183 -11.18 -18.43 -15.59
C THR A 183 -12.33 -18.32 -16.59
N LEU A 184 -12.20 -18.92 -17.77
CA LEU A 184 -13.21 -18.84 -18.82
C LEU A 184 -14.46 -19.67 -18.49
N VAL A 185 -14.27 -20.78 -17.79
CA VAL A 185 -15.33 -21.69 -17.31
C VAL A 185 -15.13 -21.94 -15.82
N PRO A 186 -15.54 -21.04 -14.95
CA PRO A 186 -15.31 -21.14 -13.51
C PRO A 186 -16.17 -22.21 -12.83
N ASP A 187 -17.30 -22.62 -13.44
CA ASP A 187 -18.19 -23.67 -12.98
C ASP A 187 -18.53 -24.61 -14.14
N ASP A 188 -17.87 -25.73 -14.21
CA ASP A 188 -18.03 -26.73 -15.25
C ASP A 188 -19.28 -27.62 -15.05
N SER A 189 -20.00 -27.46 -13.93
CA SER A 189 -21.28 -28.15 -13.69
C SER A 189 -22.44 -27.48 -14.43
N LEU A 190 -22.27 -26.25 -14.89
CA LEU A 190 -23.21 -25.49 -15.70
C LEU A 190 -23.14 -25.91 -17.18
N SER A 191 -24.24 -25.83 -17.89
CA SER A 191 -24.28 -25.92 -19.35
C SER A 191 -23.85 -24.57 -19.99
N ILE A 192 -23.51 -24.59 -21.28
CA ILE A 192 -23.25 -23.33 -22.02
C ILE A 192 -24.53 -22.49 -22.06
N ASP A 193 -25.70 -23.11 -22.13
CA ASP A 193 -26.98 -22.41 -22.10
C ASP A 193 -27.26 -21.75 -20.75
N ASP A 194 -26.79 -22.34 -19.64
CA ASP A 194 -26.88 -21.80 -18.29
C ASP A 194 -25.73 -20.82 -18.00
N GLY A 195 -24.76 -20.73 -18.93
CA GLY A 195 -23.69 -19.71 -18.86
C GLY A 195 -22.35 -20.17 -18.38
N ALA A 196 -22.00 -21.41 -18.54
CA ALA A 196 -20.67 -21.94 -18.20
C ALA A 196 -19.52 -21.11 -18.79
N VAL A 197 -19.65 -20.63 -20.04
CA VAL A 197 -18.63 -19.81 -20.72
C VAL A 197 -18.82 -18.33 -20.37
N LEU A 198 -18.16 -17.91 -19.31
CA LEU A 198 -18.33 -16.58 -18.72
C LEU A 198 -18.00 -15.41 -19.66
N PRO A 199 -16.98 -15.44 -20.56
CA PRO A 199 -16.70 -14.38 -21.52
C PRO A 199 -17.87 -14.09 -22.46
N TRP A 200 -18.59 -15.10 -22.92
CA TRP A 200 -19.74 -14.93 -23.83
C TRP A 200 -20.92 -14.22 -23.17
N GLN A 201 -21.04 -14.32 -21.86
CA GLN A 201 -22.07 -13.59 -21.09
C GLN A 201 -21.66 -12.15 -20.77
N THR A 202 -20.38 -11.92 -20.48
CA THR A 202 -19.93 -10.64 -19.91
C THR A 202 -19.26 -9.70 -20.89
N LEU A 203 -18.67 -10.23 -21.99
CA LEU A 203 -17.88 -9.45 -22.95
C LEU A 203 -18.48 -9.45 -24.34
N MET A 204 -19.27 -10.44 -24.71
CA MET A 204 -19.86 -10.63 -26.04
C MET A 204 -21.36 -10.88 -25.98
N TRP A 205 -21.95 -10.91 -27.15
CA TRP A 205 -23.36 -11.21 -27.30
C TRP A 205 -23.67 -12.68 -27.03
N SER A 206 -24.85 -12.96 -26.52
CA SER A 206 -25.37 -14.31 -26.24
C SER A 206 -25.44 -15.23 -27.48
N LEU A 207 -25.33 -14.69 -28.69
CA LEU A 207 -25.32 -15.42 -29.97
C LEU A 207 -24.20 -16.45 -30.14
N MET A 208 -23.07 -16.31 -29.39
CA MET A 208 -21.96 -17.25 -29.51
C MET A 208 -22.35 -18.69 -29.14
N LYS A 209 -23.28 -18.87 -28.22
CA LYS A 209 -23.82 -20.19 -27.87
C LYS A 209 -24.56 -20.84 -29.04
N GLU A 210 -25.39 -20.07 -29.78
CA GLU A 210 -26.13 -20.54 -30.93
C GLU A 210 -25.21 -20.92 -32.09
N ILE A 211 -24.11 -20.15 -32.25
CA ILE A 211 -23.10 -20.46 -33.26
C ILE A 211 -22.33 -21.72 -32.89
N ALA A 212 -21.92 -21.87 -31.62
CA ALA A 212 -21.26 -23.07 -31.13
C ALA A 212 -22.11 -24.33 -31.34
N GLN A 213 -23.43 -24.24 -31.11
CA GLN A 213 -24.37 -25.32 -31.39
C GLN A 213 -24.41 -25.72 -32.88
N LYS A 214 -24.36 -24.72 -33.79
CA LYS A 214 -24.25 -24.96 -35.24
C LYS A 214 -22.94 -25.63 -35.65
N LEU A 215 -21.87 -25.37 -34.88
CA LEU A 215 -20.55 -26.00 -35.07
C LEU A 215 -20.45 -27.39 -34.43
N GLY A 216 -21.57 -27.92 -33.90
CA GLY A 216 -21.67 -29.27 -33.35
C GLY A 216 -21.35 -29.41 -31.88
N VAL A 217 -21.32 -28.30 -31.12
CA VAL A 217 -21.14 -28.32 -29.68
C VAL A 217 -22.49 -28.44 -28.97
N ARG A 218 -22.62 -29.38 -28.05
CA ARG A 218 -23.82 -29.55 -27.20
C ARG A 218 -23.86 -28.45 -26.16
N THR A 219 -24.85 -27.59 -26.19
CA THR A 219 -24.92 -26.43 -25.30
C THR A 219 -25.79 -26.63 -24.06
N ASP A 220 -26.58 -27.73 -24.07
CA ASP A 220 -27.59 -28.07 -23.06
C ASP A 220 -27.08 -29.04 -21.97
N VAL A 221 -25.86 -29.56 -22.09
CA VAL A 221 -25.23 -30.47 -21.11
C VAL A 221 -24.18 -29.74 -20.26
N PRO A 222 -23.89 -30.22 -19.04
CA PRO A 222 -22.81 -29.66 -18.22
C PRO A 222 -21.48 -29.60 -18.98
N PHE A 223 -20.74 -28.53 -18.86
CA PHE A 223 -19.49 -28.30 -19.60
C PHE A 223 -18.45 -29.41 -19.40
N ARG A 224 -18.38 -29.98 -18.19
CA ARG A 224 -17.53 -31.16 -17.90
C ARG A 224 -17.84 -32.38 -18.78
N GLU A 225 -19.09 -32.53 -19.27
CA GLU A 225 -19.57 -33.66 -20.06
C GLU A 225 -19.34 -33.47 -21.56
N LEU A 226 -18.86 -32.32 -21.98
CA LEU A 226 -18.45 -32.07 -23.36
C LEU A 226 -17.22 -32.92 -23.71
N THR A 227 -17.18 -33.41 -24.94
CA THR A 227 -16.03 -34.12 -25.47
C THR A 227 -14.81 -33.20 -25.62
N ALA A 228 -13.62 -33.74 -25.74
CA ALA A 228 -12.41 -32.98 -25.98
C ALA A 228 -12.50 -32.11 -27.25
N GLN A 229 -13.17 -32.63 -28.30
CA GLN A 229 -13.35 -31.88 -29.55
C GLN A 229 -14.32 -30.71 -29.40
N GLU A 230 -15.42 -30.88 -28.64
CA GLU A 230 -16.35 -29.81 -28.35
C GLU A 230 -15.68 -28.71 -27.50
N LYS A 231 -14.90 -29.09 -26.48
CA LYS A 231 -14.11 -28.14 -25.68
C LYS A 231 -13.08 -27.40 -26.53
N GLU A 232 -12.41 -28.10 -27.46
CA GLU A 232 -11.47 -27.47 -28.39
C GLU A 232 -12.15 -26.41 -29.28
N ILE A 233 -13.37 -26.70 -29.77
CA ILE A 233 -14.14 -25.70 -30.54
C ILE A 233 -14.46 -24.50 -29.66
N VAL A 234 -14.87 -24.69 -28.40
CA VAL A 234 -15.21 -23.59 -27.48
C VAL A 234 -14.00 -22.72 -27.17
N PHE A 235 -12.84 -23.30 -26.93
CA PHE A 235 -11.65 -22.54 -26.54
C PHE A 235 -10.84 -22.00 -27.72
N HIS A 236 -10.67 -22.82 -28.79
CA HIS A 236 -9.72 -22.54 -29.88
C HIS A 236 -10.35 -22.62 -31.29
N GLY A 237 -11.67 -22.89 -31.42
CA GLY A 237 -12.32 -23.00 -32.71
C GLY A 237 -12.03 -21.82 -33.63
N PRO A 238 -11.88 -22.06 -34.96
CA PRO A 238 -11.55 -21.03 -35.95
C PRO A 238 -12.68 -19.99 -36.08
N PRO A 239 -12.37 -18.75 -36.51
CA PRO A 239 -13.34 -17.67 -36.68
C PRO A 239 -14.18 -17.85 -37.95
N ASP A 240 -14.87 -18.98 -38.06
CA ASP A 240 -15.70 -19.33 -39.20
C ASP A 240 -16.96 -18.46 -39.25
N LYS A 241 -17.41 -18.16 -40.47
CA LYS A 241 -18.70 -17.50 -40.68
C LYS A 241 -19.81 -18.54 -40.69
N VAL A 242 -20.75 -18.38 -39.79
CA VAL A 242 -21.92 -19.23 -39.65
C VAL A 242 -23.17 -18.43 -39.98
N HIS A 243 -23.97 -18.97 -40.90
CA HIS A 243 -25.28 -18.43 -41.28
C HIS A 243 -26.31 -18.70 -40.18
N LEU A 244 -26.88 -17.61 -39.60
CA LEU A 244 -27.91 -17.69 -38.57
C LEU A 244 -29.17 -16.93 -38.95
N VAL A 245 -30.30 -17.54 -38.70
CA VAL A 245 -31.61 -16.87 -38.66
C VAL A 245 -31.86 -16.51 -37.19
N TYR A 246 -31.89 -15.24 -36.87
CA TYR A 246 -32.13 -14.80 -35.50
C TYR A 246 -33.39 -13.95 -35.37
N GLN A 247 -34.08 -14.05 -34.25
CA GLN A 247 -35.23 -13.21 -33.94
C GLN A 247 -34.82 -12.07 -32.99
N ILE A 248 -35.10 -10.83 -33.41
CA ILE A 248 -34.92 -9.66 -32.59
C ILE A 248 -35.94 -9.68 -31.43
N GLN A 249 -35.48 -9.92 -30.21
CA GLN A 249 -36.35 -10.03 -29.03
C GLN A 249 -37.29 -8.81 -28.79
N LYS A 250 -36.90 -7.60 -29.25
CA LYS A 250 -37.72 -6.40 -29.10
C LYS A 250 -38.80 -6.19 -30.16
N THR A 251 -38.63 -6.72 -31.34
CA THR A 251 -39.51 -6.45 -32.51
C THR A 251 -40.16 -7.70 -33.10
N GLY A 252 -39.71 -8.89 -32.71
CA GLY A 252 -40.18 -10.15 -33.28
C GLY A 252 -39.77 -10.40 -34.73
N ALA A 253 -39.04 -9.48 -35.36
CA ALA A 253 -38.61 -9.61 -36.75
C ALA A 253 -37.51 -10.66 -36.85
N ALA A 254 -37.60 -11.60 -37.78
CA ALA A 254 -36.55 -12.54 -38.14
C ALA A 254 -35.58 -11.88 -39.14
N GLY A 255 -34.27 -12.00 -38.91
CA GLY A 255 -33.23 -11.57 -39.82
C GLY A 255 -32.24 -12.69 -40.10
N GLU A 256 -31.72 -12.76 -41.31
CA GLU A 256 -30.66 -13.73 -41.67
C GLU A 256 -29.35 -12.95 -41.83
N MET A 257 -28.30 -13.44 -41.18
CA MET A 257 -26.99 -12.81 -41.26
C MET A 257 -25.86 -13.80 -41.00
N ASP A 258 -24.75 -13.60 -41.67
CA ASP A 258 -23.52 -14.34 -41.38
C ASP A 258 -22.81 -13.74 -40.19
N PHE A 259 -22.64 -14.56 -39.14
CA PHE A 259 -21.90 -14.17 -37.93
C PHE A 259 -20.56 -14.89 -37.89
N THR A 260 -19.52 -14.19 -37.51
CA THR A 260 -18.21 -14.80 -37.26
C THR A 260 -18.20 -15.43 -35.86
N TYR A 261 -17.78 -16.69 -35.77
CA TYR A 261 -17.58 -17.36 -34.51
C TYR A 261 -16.39 -16.74 -33.77
N PHE A 262 -16.59 -16.44 -32.52
CA PHE A 262 -15.53 -16.00 -31.62
C PHE A 262 -15.44 -16.99 -30.45
N ASN A 263 -14.41 -17.84 -30.47
CA ASN A 263 -14.13 -18.73 -29.37
C ASN A 263 -13.92 -17.97 -28.05
N ALA A 264 -13.90 -18.68 -26.93
CA ALA A 264 -13.84 -18.04 -25.61
C ALA A 264 -12.56 -17.21 -25.40
N ILE A 265 -11.41 -17.70 -25.87
CA ILE A 265 -10.11 -17.02 -25.79
C ILE A 265 -10.11 -15.76 -26.65
N TYR A 266 -10.46 -15.88 -27.93
CA TYR A 266 -10.50 -14.74 -28.84
C TYR A 266 -11.51 -13.67 -28.38
N THR A 267 -12.60 -14.06 -27.72
CA THR A 267 -13.54 -13.12 -27.11
C THR A 267 -12.84 -12.20 -26.10
N VAL A 268 -11.99 -12.76 -25.25
CA VAL A 268 -11.22 -12.00 -24.26
C VAL A 268 -10.14 -11.14 -24.93
N GLU A 269 -9.39 -11.70 -25.89
CA GLU A 269 -8.34 -10.97 -26.62
C GLU A 269 -8.91 -9.78 -27.40
N ASN A 270 -10.03 -10.00 -28.12
CA ASN A 270 -10.72 -8.94 -28.85
C ASN A 270 -11.30 -7.86 -27.92
N ALA A 271 -11.78 -8.25 -26.76
CA ALA A 271 -12.24 -7.30 -25.74
C ALA A 271 -11.04 -6.49 -25.20
N LEU A 272 -9.91 -7.15 -24.90
CA LEU A 272 -8.68 -6.49 -24.44
C LEU A 272 -8.16 -5.47 -25.44
N ALA A 273 -8.12 -5.82 -26.73
CA ALA A 273 -7.68 -4.93 -27.81
C ALA A 273 -8.56 -3.66 -27.96
N LYS A 274 -9.82 -3.72 -27.53
CA LYS A 274 -10.79 -2.63 -27.61
C LYS A 274 -10.94 -1.82 -26.32
N VAL A 275 -10.24 -2.17 -25.26
CA VAL A 275 -10.29 -1.44 -23.99
C VAL A 275 -9.75 -0.02 -24.16
N LYS A 276 -10.57 0.96 -23.77
CA LYS A 276 -10.22 2.39 -23.83
C LYS A 276 -10.19 3.06 -22.45
N ASP A 277 -10.81 2.43 -21.46
CA ASP A 277 -10.98 2.98 -20.12
C ASP A 277 -10.73 1.93 -19.01
N GLU A 278 -10.61 2.40 -17.79
CA GLU A 278 -10.39 1.56 -16.61
C GLU A 278 -11.56 0.60 -16.35
N LYS A 279 -12.79 1.01 -16.67
CA LYS A 279 -13.97 0.14 -16.50
C LYS A 279 -13.96 -1.03 -17.47
N GLY A 280 -13.57 -0.77 -18.74
CA GLY A 280 -13.33 -1.81 -19.73
C GLY A 280 -12.25 -2.77 -19.27
N MET A 281 -11.12 -2.26 -18.76
CA MET A 281 -10.03 -3.08 -18.24
C MET A 281 -10.49 -4.01 -17.11
N LYS A 282 -11.18 -3.52 -16.09
CA LYS A 282 -11.71 -4.33 -14.98
C LYS A 282 -12.64 -5.48 -15.40
N ARG A 283 -13.31 -5.34 -16.54
CA ARG A 283 -14.16 -6.42 -17.09
C ARG A 283 -13.36 -7.55 -17.71
N VAL A 284 -12.23 -7.23 -18.32
CA VAL A 284 -11.38 -8.18 -19.03
C VAL A 284 -10.33 -8.78 -18.10
N GLU A 285 -9.82 -8.02 -17.15
CA GLU A 285 -8.71 -8.36 -16.26
C GLU A 285 -8.93 -9.68 -15.49
N LYS A 286 -10.17 -10.00 -15.13
CA LYS A 286 -10.53 -11.26 -14.45
C LYS A 286 -10.29 -12.52 -15.27
N PHE A 287 -10.07 -12.37 -16.58
CA PHE A 287 -9.78 -13.47 -17.52
C PHE A 287 -8.32 -13.51 -17.93
N LEU A 288 -7.47 -12.63 -17.36
CA LEU A 288 -6.08 -12.48 -17.75
C LEU A 288 -5.16 -12.90 -16.61
N ARG A 289 -4.09 -13.57 -16.96
CA ARG A 289 -2.94 -13.75 -16.08
C ARG A 289 -1.74 -13.01 -16.65
N GLN A 290 -0.81 -12.63 -15.78
CA GLN A 290 0.45 -12.02 -16.17
C GLN A 290 1.51 -13.11 -16.25
N GLU A 291 2.23 -13.15 -17.37
CA GLU A 291 3.36 -14.03 -17.57
C GLU A 291 4.62 -13.24 -17.90
N ILE A 292 5.77 -13.78 -17.56
CA ILE A 292 7.05 -13.21 -17.96
C ILE A 292 7.09 -13.15 -19.49
N CYS A 293 7.47 -12.00 -20.03
CA CYS A 293 7.56 -11.82 -21.49
C CYS A 293 8.53 -12.83 -22.12
N PRO A 294 8.08 -13.66 -23.07
CA PRO A 294 8.92 -14.69 -23.68
C PRO A 294 10.06 -14.12 -24.54
N ALA A 295 9.92 -12.89 -25.05
CA ALA A 295 10.94 -12.26 -25.89
C ALA A 295 12.08 -11.65 -25.07
N CYS A 296 11.78 -10.97 -23.96
CA CYS A 296 12.81 -10.33 -23.15
C CYS A 296 13.13 -11.08 -21.84
N HIS A 297 12.41 -12.14 -21.51
CA HIS A 297 12.57 -12.92 -20.27
C HIS A 297 12.55 -12.04 -19.01
N GLY A 298 11.63 -11.09 -18.97
CA GLY A 298 11.44 -10.18 -17.85
C GLY A 298 12.39 -8.98 -17.80
N THR A 299 13.42 -8.89 -18.66
CA THR A 299 14.42 -7.82 -18.63
C THR A 299 13.87 -6.46 -19.09
N ARG A 300 12.69 -6.41 -19.70
CA ARG A 300 12.04 -5.20 -20.25
C ARG A 300 12.73 -4.60 -21.47
N LEU A 301 13.95 -5.07 -21.79
CA LEU A 301 14.85 -4.49 -22.79
C LEU A 301 14.82 -5.25 -24.12
N SER A 302 15.03 -4.54 -25.23
CA SER A 302 15.28 -5.09 -26.54
C SER A 302 16.63 -5.82 -26.61
N ASP A 303 16.86 -6.64 -27.64
CA ASP A 303 18.15 -7.31 -27.84
C ASP A 303 19.32 -6.33 -28.00
N ALA A 304 19.08 -5.21 -28.69
CA ALA A 304 20.08 -4.17 -28.86
C ALA A 304 20.49 -3.55 -27.51
N ALA A 305 19.50 -3.26 -26.65
CA ALA A 305 19.74 -2.68 -25.33
C ALA A 305 20.37 -3.67 -24.34
N ARG A 306 20.24 -4.98 -24.57
CA ARG A 306 20.90 -6.04 -23.77
C ARG A 306 22.31 -6.37 -24.23
N ALA A 307 22.70 -5.93 -25.43
CA ALA A 307 23.97 -6.29 -26.05
C ALA A 307 25.22 -5.69 -25.38
N PRO A 308 25.24 -4.41 -24.93
CA PRO A 308 26.44 -3.83 -24.34
C PRO A 308 26.97 -4.62 -23.14
N ARG A 309 28.31 -4.69 -23.00
CA ARG A 309 28.99 -5.39 -21.91
C ARG A 309 29.92 -4.44 -21.19
N LEU A 310 29.76 -4.31 -19.87
CA LEU A 310 30.64 -3.54 -19.00
C LEU A 310 31.26 -4.48 -17.97
N ALA A 311 32.57 -4.59 -17.94
CA ALA A 311 33.29 -5.57 -17.12
C ALA A 311 32.60 -6.97 -17.22
N GLU A 312 32.45 -7.47 -18.46
CA GLU A 312 31.84 -8.76 -18.85
C GLU A 312 30.33 -8.93 -18.53
N ARG A 313 29.66 -7.95 -17.87
CA ARG A 313 28.26 -8.03 -17.50
C ARG A 313 27.37 -7.23 -18.43
N SER A 314 26.15 -7.72 -18.67
CA SER A 314 25.10 -6.97 -19.38
C SER A 314 24.32 -6.04 -18.45
N LEU A 315 23.59 -5.08 -19.04
CA LEU A 315 22.72 -4.20 -18.26
C LEU A 315 21.66 -4.96 -17.43
N PRO A 316 20.96 -5.99 -17.96
CA PRO A 316 20.09 -6.82 -17.12
C PRO A 316 20.80 -7.53 -15.96
N ASP A 317 22.03 -8.04 -16.18
CA ASP A 317 22.76 -8.75 -15.12
C ASP A 317 23.01 -7.82 -13.93
N VAL A 318 23.46 -6.59 -14.17
CA VAL A 318 23.72 -5.62 -13.10
C VAL A 318 22.44 -5.05 -12.49
N CYS A 319 21.32 -4.97 -13.24
CA CYS A 319 20.04 -4.54 -12.69
C CYS A 319 19.41 -5.57 -11.73
N ARG A 320 19.79 -6.84 -11.82
CA ARG A 320 19.37 -7.92 -10.92
C ARG A 320 20.21 -8.04 -9.67
N MET A 321 21.35 -7.38 -9.60
CA MET A 321 22.15 -7.32 -8.38
C MET A 321 21.39 -6.54 -7.32
N THR A 322 21.55 -6.92 -6.06
CA THR A 322 21.17 -6.07 -4.94
C THR A 322 21.95 -4.75 -5.00
N LEU A 323 21.40 -3.69 -4.44
CA LEU A 323 22.08 -2.39 -4.41
C LEU A 323 23.46 -2.47 -3.74
N THR A 324 23.59 -3.32 -2.72
CA THR A 324 24.86 -3.57 -2.02
C THR A 324 25.89 -4.21 -2.95
N GLU A 325 25.54 -5.29 -3.66
CA GLU A 325 26.42 -5.97 -4.63
C GLU A 325 26.76 -5.05 -5.80
N LEU A 326 25.77 -4.32 -6.32
CA LEU A 326 25.96 -3.38 -7.41
C LEU A 326 26.91 -2.24 -7.02
N ALA A 327 26.80 -1.71 -5.81
CA ALA A 327 27.73 -0.67 -5.30
C ALA A 327 29.16 -1.20 -5.20
N ALA A 328 29.35 -2.44 -4.75
CA ALA A 328 30.65 -3.10 -4.69
C ALA A 328 31.21 -3.33 -6.11
N TRP A 329 30.42 -3.85 -7.04
CA TRP A 329 30.82 -4.07 -8.43
C TRP A 329 31.20 -2.75 -9.14
N ILE A 330 30.42 -1.68 -8.95
CA ILE A 330 30.68 -0.36 -9.55
C ILE A 330 32.01 0.22 -9.04
N ALA A 331 32.41 -0.04 -7.81
CA ALA A 331 33.70 0.41 -7.26
C ALA A 331 34.89 -0.20 -8.02
N ASP A 332 34.72 -1.35 -8.66
CA ASP A 332 35.73 -2.02 -9.46
C ASP A 332 35.74 -1.65 -10.95
N VAL A 333 34.65 -1.04 -11.46
CA VAL A 333 34.52 -0.65 -12.87
C VAL A 333 35.68 0.21 -13.38
N PRO A 334 36.14 1.27 -12.67
CA PRO A 334 37.27 2.07 -13.12
C PRO A 334 38.56 1.27 -13.33
N LYS A 335 38.79 0.20 -12.55
CA LYS A 335 39.97 -0.66 -12.67
C LYS A 335 39.99 -1.46 -13.97
N ALA A 336 38.81 -1.73 -14.54
CA ALA A 336 38.66 -2.47 -15.81
C ALA A 336 38.75 -1.55 -17.04
N MET A 337 38.88 -0.22 -16.86
CA MET A 337 38.92 0.75 -17.96
C MET A 337 40.33 0.98 -18.49
N PRO A 338 40.47 1.35 -19.80
CA PRO A 338 41.70 1.92 -20.32
C PRO A 338 42.18 3.12 -19.50
N ARG A 339 43.50 3.29 -19.33
CA ARG A 339 44.09 4.34 -18.46
C ARG A 339 43.56 5.74 -18.72
N ASP A 340 43.30 6.04 -19.97
CA ASP A 340 42.83 7.36 -20.40
C ASP A 340 41.32 7.58 -20.14
N MET A 341 40.57 6.54 -19.78
CA MET A 341 39.14 6.61 -19.43
C MET A 341 38.89 6.52 -17.92
N ILE A 342 39.88 6.19 -17.12
CA ILE A 342 39.73 6.03 -15.66
C ILE A 342 39.11 7.27 -14.99
N PRO A 343 39.57 8.52 -15.21
CA PRO A 343 39.01 9.68 -14.52
C PRO A 343 37.52 9.90 -14.82
N MET A 344 37.07 9.59 -16.04
CA MET A 344 35.68 9.69 -16.42
C MET A 344 34.86 8.59 -15.76
N ALA A 345 35.37 7.36 -15.75
CA ALA A 345 34.71 6.24 -15.08
C ALA A 345 34.56 6.50 -13.58
N GLU A 346 35.60 7.03 -12.93
CA GLU A 346 35.56 7.42 -11.51
C GLU A 346 34.47 8.44 -11.22
N ASN A 347 34.35 9.47 -12.05
CA ASN A 347 33.35 10.54 -11.88
C ASN A 347 31.91 9.98 -12.00
N ILE A 348 31.64 9.14 -13.00
CA ILE A 348 30.30 8.52 -13.18
C ILE A 348 30.02 7.57 -12.01
N CYS A 349 30.98 6.74 -11.61
CA CYS A 349 30.83 5.80 -10.50
C CYS A 349 30.62 6.52 -9.17
N GLU A 350 31.26 7.67 -8.93
CA GLU A 350 31.09 8.47 -7.71
C GLU A 350 29.67 8.98 -7.59
N SER A 351 29.08 9.47 -8.68
CA SER A 351 27.67 9.89 -8.72
C SER A 351 26.70 8.78 -8.30
N PHE A 352 26.96 7.53 -8.73
CA PHE A 352 26.19 6.38 -8.29
C PHE A 352 26.38 6.09 -6.80
N ARG A 353 27.64 6.01 -6.34
CA ARG A 353 28.00 5.64 -4.97
C ARG A 353 27.37 6.57 -3.94
N HIS A 354 27.38 7.88 -4.22
CA HIS A 354 26.79 8.86 -3.32
C HIS A 354 25.29 8.61 -3.06
N THR A 355 24.53 8.36 -4.12
CA THR A 355 23.08 8.08 -3.99
C THR A 355 22.83 6.71 -3.37
N ALA A 356 23.60 5.68 -3.78
CA ALA A 356 23.46 4.33 -3.29
C ALA A 356 23.76 4.21 -1.79
N ALA A 357 24.79 4.94 -1.29
CA ALA A 357 25.13 4.95 0.13
C ALA A 357 23.95 5.39 1.01
N ARG A 358 23.22 6.43 0.61
CA ARG A 358 22.04 6.91 1.36
C ARG A 358 20.89 5.90 1.38
N LEU A 359 20.66 5.24 0.25
CA LEU A 359 19.65 4.17 0.17
C LEU A 359 20.03 2.97 1.04
N MET A 360 21.32 2.63 1.10
CA MET A 360 21.81 1.53 1.95
C MET A 360 21.71 1.91 3.43
N GLU A 361 22.04 3.14 3.83
CA GLU A 361 21.84 3.65 5.19
C GLU A 361 20.37 3.57 5.64
N LEU A 362 19.43 3.78 4.70
CA LEU A 362 18.00 3.63 4.94
C LEU A 362 17.53 2.16 4.87
N GLY A 363 18.44 1.20 4.81
CA GLY A 363 18.12 -0.23 4.82
C GLY A 363 17.50 -0.74 3.51
N LEU A 364 17.78 -0.11 2.36
CA LEU A 364 17.30 -0.54 1.04
C LEU A 364 18.37 -1.27 0.22
N GLY A 365 19.47 -1.67 0.83
CA GLY A 365 20.61 -2.33 0.18
C GLY A 365 20.27 -3.67 -0.51
N TYR A 366 19.24 -4.36 -0.05
CA TYR A 366 18.78 -5.63 -0.61
C TYR A 366 17.91 -5.51 -1.87
N LEU A 367 17.46 -4.30 -2.22
CA LEU A 367 16.61 -4.10 -3.40
C LEU A 367 17.45 -4.10 -4.68
N THR A 368 16.87 -4.65 -5.76
CA THR A 368 17.46 -4.67 -7.10
C THR A 368 16.91 -3.53 -7.95
N LEU A 369 17.67 -3.02 -8.92
CA LEU A 369 17.24 -1.90 -9.76
C LEU A 369 16.03 -2.25 -10.64
N ASP A 370 15.85 -3.51 -11.02
CA ASP A 370 14.74 -4.00 -11.83
C ASP A 370 13.47 -4.31 -11.02
N ARG A 371 13.55 -4.28 -9.67
CA ARG A 371 12.38 -4.48 -8.80
C ARG A 371 11.26 -3.53 -9.18
N ALA A 372 10.08 -4.07 -9.51
CA ALA A 372 8.92 -3.25 -9.85
C ALA A 372 8.53 -2.35 -8.67
N ALA A 373 8.42 -1.04 -8.90
CA ALA A 373 8.11 -0.09 -7.83
C ALA A 373 6.72 -0.30 -7.20
N SER A 374 5.79 -0.93 -7.94
CA SER A 374 4.48 -1.34 -7.42
C SER A 374 4.53 -2.46 -6.38
N THR A 375 5.62 -3.24 -6.36
CA THR A 375 5.82 -4.34 -5.38
C THR A 375 6.56 -3.90 -4.12
N LEU A 376 6.98 -2.63 -4.06
CA LEU A 376 7.61 -2.07 -2.87
C LEU A 376 6.58 -1.83 -1.76
N SER A 377 6.95 -2.11 -0.53
CA SER A 377 6.15 -1.76 0.65
C SER A 377 6.00 -0.25 0.79
N THR A 378 5.07 0.19 1.61
CA THR A 378 4.86 1.63 1.88
C THR A 378 6.11 2.28 2.46
N GLY A 379 6.76 1.62 3.45
CA GLY A 379 7.99 2.11 4.05
C GLY A 379 9.17 2.15 3.06
N GLU A 380 9.33 1.15 2.18
CA GLU A 380 10.35 1.17 1.13
C GLU A 380 10.18 2.34 0.17
N ARG A 381 8.94 2.61 -0.26
CA ARG A 381 8.63 3.77 -1.13
C ARG A 381 8.92 5.10 -0.44
N GLN A 382 8.59 5.23 0.82
CA GLN A 382 8.83 6.44 1.60
C GLN A 382 10.33 6.71 1.78
N ARG A 383 11.11 5.68 2.16
CA ARG A 383 12.58 5.77 2.28
C ARG A 383 13.27 6.12 0.97
N MET A 384 12.80 5.54 -0.13
CA MET A 384 13.28 5.89 -1.47
C MET A 384 13.05 7.38 -1.80
N GLN A 385 11.88 7.93 -1.45
CA GLN A 385 11.59 9.36 -1.63
C GLN A 385 12.48 10.24 -0.74
N LEU A 386 12.73 9.81 0.50
CA LEU A 386 13.61 10.54 1.43
C LEU A 386 15.05 10.60 0.90
N ALA A 387 15.61 9.48 0.45
CA ALA A 387 16.95 9.44 -0.15
C ALA A 387 17.06 10.38 -1.37
N ARG A 388 15.98 10.47 -2.15
CA ARG A 388 15.92 11.40 -3.30
C ARG A 388 15.89 12.87 -2.87
N ALA A 389 15.19 13.18 -1.78
CA ALA A 389 15.12 14.54 -1.24
C ALA A 389 16.51 15.04 -0.82
N VAL A 390 17.30 14.21 -0.13
CA VAL A 390 18.67 14.54 0.30
C VAL A 390 19.61 14.76 -0.87
N ARG A 391 19.50 13.96 -1.91
CA ARG A 391 20.37 14.08 -3.10
C ARG A 391 20.33 15.49 -3.72
N ASN A 392 19.18 16.15 -3.66
CA ASN A 392 18.97 17.42 -4.34
C ASN A 392 19.68 18.62 -3.65
N ARG A 393 20.23 18.43 -2.45
CA ARG A 393 20.96 19.46 -1.66
C ARG A 393 20.29 20.84 -1.68
N THR A 394 18.96 20.83 -1.50
CA THR A 394 18.19 22.08 -1.40
C THR A 394 18.45 22.75 -0.06
N THR A 395 18.46 24.08 -0.03
CA THR A 395 18.65 24.86 1.19
C THR A 395 17.43 25.75 1.45
N GLY A 396 17.17 26.06 2.73
CA GLY A 396 16.06 26.93 3.10
C GLY A 396 14.67 26.34 2.83
N VAL A 397 14.54 25.03 2.84
CA VAL A 397 13.28 24.29 2.62
C VAL A 397 12.75 23.75 3.94
N LEU A 398 11.44 23.70 4.06
CA LEU A 398 10.74 22.99 5.14
C LEU A 398 10.40 21.57 4.67
N TYR A 399 11.04 20.56 5.27
CA TYR A 399 10.68 19.17 5.07
C TYR A 399 9.62 18.76 6.07
N VAL A 400 8.46 18.32 5.59
CA VAL A 400 7.39 17.75 6.41
C VAL A 400 7.41 16.24 6.24
N LEU A 401 7.85 15.54 7.28
CA LEU A 401 7.99 14.07 7.29
C LEU A 401 6.83 13.48 8.08
N ASP A 402 5.95 12.76 7.41
CA ASP A 402 4.78 12.12 8.04
C ASP A 402 5.04 10.63 8.21
N GLU A 403 5.33 10.23 9.46
CA GLU A 403 5.66 8.87 9.91
C GLU A 403 6.80 8.21 9.10
N PRO A 404 7.99 8.82 9.03
CA PRO A 404 9.10 8.27 8.25
C PRO A 404 9.69 6.97 8.84
N SER A 405 9.31 6.58 10.06
CA SER A 405 9.69 5.33 10.72
C SER A 405 8.94 4.10 10.23
N ILE A 406 7.87 4.26 9.43
CA ILE A 406 7.01 3.14 9.01
C ILE A 406 7.81 1.96 8.44
N GLY A 407 7.60 0.76 9.03
CA GLY A 407 8.24 -0.48 8.60
C GLY A 407 9.76 -0.48 8.77
N LEU A 408 10.31 0.43 9.58
CA LEU A 408 11.72 0.42 9.96
C LEU A 408 11.96 -0.47 11.18
N HIS A 409 12.91 -1.39 11.02
CA HIS A 409 13.49 -2.05 12.17
C HIS A 409 14.34 -1.03 12.98
N PRO A 410 14.41 -1.11 14.32
CA PRO A 410 15.22 -0.19 15.15
C PRO A 410 16.65 0.05 14.65
N SER A 411 17.30 -0.95 14.05
CA SER A 411 18.65 -0.80 13.47
C SER A 411 18.73 0.18 12.28
N ASN A 412 17.62 0.45 11.60
CA ASN A 412 17.59 1.34 10.45
C ASN A 412 17.18 2.78 10.84
N ILE A 413 16.76 2.98 12.08
CA ILE A 413 16.40 4.31 12.59
C ILE A 413 17.63 5.24 12.62
N ASP A 414 18.80 4.72 12.96
CA ASP A 414 20.04 5.51 12.97
C ASP A 414 20.37 6.06 11.57
N GLY A 415 20.14 5.28 10.51
CA GLY A 415 20.29 5.74 9.13
C GLY A 415 19.32 6.87 8.78
N LEU A 416 18.04 6.76 9.21
CA LEU A 416 17.07 7.83 9.05
C LEU A 416 17.49 9.09 9.80
N LEU A 417 17.97 8.98 11.02
CA LEU A 417 18.46 10.11 11.82
C LEU A 417 19.68 10.78 11.16
N ASN A 418 20.59 10.03 10.55
CA ASN A 418 21.72 10.58 9.81
C ASN A 418 21.25 11.40 8.59
N VAL A 419 20.29 10.88 7.84
CA VAL A 419 19.69 11.58 6.70
C VAL A 419 19.01 12.88 7.15
N MET A 420 18.27 12.87 8.26
CA MET A 420 17.67 14.08 8.82
C MET A 420 18.72 15.12 9.25
N ARG A 421 19.81 14.68 9.90
CA ARG A 421 20.92 15.58 10.28
C ARG A 421 21.61 16.21 9.06
N GLU A 422 21.75 15.47 7.96
CA GLU A 422 22.31 16.00 6.72
C GLU A 422 21.40 17.08 6.12
N LEU A 423 20.09 16.83 6.04
CA LEU A 423 19.14 17.86 5.61
C LEU A 423 19.22 19.12 6.48
N MET A 424 19.39 18.96 7.79
CA MET A 424 19.58 20.08 8.71
C MET A 424 20.88 20.83 8.46
N SER A 425 21.99 20.11 8.20
CA SER A 425 23.29 20.72 7.92
C SER A 425 23.30 21.55 6.63
N ASP A 426 22.44 21.24 5.69
CA ASP A 426 22.23 22.01 4.46
C ASP A 426 21.34 23.27 4.68
N GLY A 427 21.02 23.63 5.93
CA GLY A 427 20.28 24.84 6.29
C GLY A 427 18.77 24.76 6.11
N ASN A 428 18.21 23.56 6.17
CA ASN A 428 16.77 23.31 6.08
C ASN A 428 16.10 23.32 7.46
N SER A 429 14.78 23.10 7.48
CA SER A 429 13.98 22.89 8.67
C SER A 429 13.19 21.60 8.51
N ILE A 430 12.99 20.84 9.59
CA ILE A 430 12.23 19.58 9.55
C ILE A 430 11.06 19.65 10.53
N VAL A 431 9.87 19.36 10.05
CA VAL A 431 8.71 19.03 10.86
C VAL A 431 8.46 17.54 10.73
N LEU A 432 8.50 16.85 11.84
CA LEU A 432 8.41 15.40 11.95
C LEU A 432 7.14 15.03 12.68
N VAL A 433 6.24 14.31 12.03
CA VAL A 433 5.13 13.61 12.67
C VAL A 433 5.55 12.16 12.82
N ASP A 434 5.71 11.69 14.04
CA ASP A 434 6.06 10.29 14.28
C ASP A 434 5.51 9.83 15.65
N HIS A 435 5.48 8.53 15.86
CA HIS A 435 5.07 7.87 17.08
C HIS A 435 6.21 7.11 17.76
N ASP A 436 7.25 6.79 16.98
CA ASP A 436 8.43 6.11 17.49
C ASP A 436 9.22 7.01 18.47
N VAL A 437 9.36 6.52 19.70
CA VAL A 437 10.04 7.26 20.78
C VAL A 437 11.53 7.48 20.48
N GLN A 438 12.19 6.56 19.76
CA GLN A 438 13.61 6.68 19.39
C GLN A 438 13.82 7.86 18.43
N ILE A 439 12.94 8.00 17.45
CA ILE A 439 12.98 9.10 16.49
C ILE A 439 12.58 10.41 17.15
N LEU A 440 11.50 10.43 17.91
CA LEU A 440 11.05 11.63 18.61
C LEU A 440 12.11 12.20 19.53
N ARG A 441 12.94 11.36 20.19
CA ARG A 441 14.05 11.83 21.02
C ARG A 441 15.10 12.66 20.28
N SER A 442 15.14 12.58 18.95
CA SER A 442 16.07 13.39 18.13
C SER A 442 15.54 14.80 17.83
N ALA A 443 14.28 15.10 18.16
CA ALA A 443 13.70 16.42 17.94
C ALA A 443 14.24 17.45 18.94
N ASP A 444 14.54 18.66 18.42
CA ASP A 444 14.98 19.81 19.21
C ASP A 444 13.83 20.48 19.94
N HIS A 445 12.63 20.44 19.33
CA HIS A 445 11.42 21.06 19.84
C HIS A 445 10.22 20.17 19.59
N PHE A 446 9.25 20.20 20.49
CA PHE A 446 8.03 19.39 20.42
C PHE A 446 6.79 20.25 20.41
N ILE A 447 5.78 19.78 19.71
CA ILE A 447 4.39 20.27 19.76
C ILE A 447 3.50 19.06 19.95
N GLU A 448 2.84 18.96 21.08
CA GLU A 448 1.94 17.84 21.37
C GLU A 448 0.48 18.25 21.23
N LEU A 449 -0.24 17.55 20.36
CA LEU A 449 -1.66 17.74 20.09
C LEU A 449 -2.51 16.72 20.84
N GLY A 450 -3.63 17.17 21.36
CA GLY A 450 -4.54 16.35 22.13
C GLY A 450 -5.72 17.15 22.68
N PRO A 451 -6.26 16.77 23.87
CA PRO A 451 -5.85 15.64 24.71
C PRO A 451 -6.31 14.27 24.17
N GLU A 452 -7.29 14.23 23.28
CA GLU A 452 -7.93 13.02 22.74
C GLU A 452 -7.96 13.04 21.22
N ALA A 453 -8.59 12.04 20.63
CA ALA A 453 -8.83 11.94 19.19
C ALA A 453 -10.09 12.72 18.75
N GLY A 454 -10.20 13.01 17.46
CA GLY A 454 -11.40 13.59 16.82
C GLY A 454 -11.86 14.90 17.46
N ALA A 455 -13.13 14.97 17.86
CA ALA A 455 -13.73 16.16 18.49
C ALA A 455 -13.11 16.51 19.86
N GLY A 456 -12.53 15.54 20.59
CA GLY A 456 -11.81 15.75 21.83
C GLY A 456 -10.38 16.28 21.64
N GLY A 457 -9.83 16.19 20.42
CA GLY A 457 -8.48 16.62 20.04
C GLY A 457 -8.41 18.03 19.51
N GLY A 458 -7.38 18.30 18.71
CA GLY A 458 -7.21 19.54 17.96
C GLY A 458 -6.70 20.74 18.75
N THR A 459 -6.18 20.53 19.97
CA THR A 459 -5.55 21.59 20.80
C THR A 459 -4.10 21.24 21.11
N ILE A 460 -3.28 22.25 21.36
CA ILE A 460 -1.90 22.04 21.83
C ILE A 460 -1.96 21.84 23.34
N ILE A 461 -1.52 20.67 23.81
CA ILE A 461 -1.53 20.31 25.23
C ILE A 461 -0.16 20.52 25.89
N ALA A 462 0.92 20.44 25.13
CA ALA A 462 2.29 20.70 25.57
C ALA A 462 3.15 21.13 24.40
N GLN A 463 4.15 21.98 24.65
CA GLN A 463 5.16 22.35 23.68
C GLN A 463 6.47 22.72 24.41
N GLY A 464 7.60 22.57 23.71
CA GLY A 464 8.90 22.94 24.26
C GLY A 464 9.99 21.97 23.86
N THR A 465 11.14 22.07 24.52
CA THR A 465 12.27 21.16 24.39
C THR A 465 11.97 19.78 24.99
N LEU A 466 12.79 18.77 24.68
CA LEU A 466 12.69 17.45 25.31
C LEU A 466 12.67 17.51 26.84
N ALA A 467 13.47 18.41 27.44
CA ALA A 467 13.55 18.57 28.89
C ALA A 467 12.25 19.16 29.49
N GLU A 468 11.59 20.06 28.77
CA GLU A 468 10.31 20.65 29.14
C GLU A 468 9.17 19.64 29.00
N MET A 469 9.16 18.87 27.89
CA MET A 469 8.17 17.82 27.68
C MET A 469 8.21 16.74 28.79
N LYS A 470 9.40 16.30 29.18
CA LYS A 470 9.59 15.34 30.28
C LYS A 470 9.03 15.82 31.62
N LYS A 471 9.01 17.14 31.86
CA LYS A 471 8.50 17.75 33.10
C LYS A 471 7.02 18.14 33.00
N SER A 472 6.48 18.27 31.83
CA SER A 472 5.10 18.69 31.63
C SER A 472 4.10 17.67 32.14
N ALA A 473 3.25 18.05 33.06
CA ALA A 473 2.16 17.21 33.57
C ALA A 473 1.07 16.96 32.51
N ASN A 474 0.93 17.87 31.54
CA ASN A 474 -0.06 17.76 30.47
C ASN A 474 0.41 16.89 29.31
N SER A 475 1.73 16.66 29.19
CA SER A 475 2.28 15.84 28.11
C SER A 475 1.97 14.35 28.33
N ARG A 476 1.33 13.74 27.34
CA ARG A 476 1.06 12.29 27.32
C ARG A 476 2.27 11.49 26.84
N ILE A 477 3.05 12.05 25.89
CA ILE A 477 4.24 11.41 25.36
C ILE A 477 5.45 11.55 26.29
N GLY A 478 5.51 12.60 27.12
CA GLY A 478 6.67 12.92 27.94
C GLY A 478 7.16 11.79 28.86
N GLY A 479 6.22 11.01 29.41
CA GLY A 479 6.54 9.82 30.23
C GLY A 479 7.16 8.67 29.45
N PHE A 480 6.88 8.55 28.16
CA PHE A 480 7.50 7.56 27.26
C PHE A 480 8.86 8.04 26.77
N LEU A 481 9.02 9.34 26.54
CA LEU A 481 10.29 9.93 26.11
C LEU A 481 11.41 9.76 27.16
N ASP A 482 11.10 9.71 28.45
CA ASP A 482 12.09 9.49 29.48
C ASP A 482 12.15 8.05 30.04
N GLY A 483 11.29 7.17 29.53
CA GLY A 483 11.24 5.77 29.93
C GLY A 483 10.55 5.48 31.27
N ARG A 484 9.92 6.51 31.92
CA ARG A 484 9.11 6.30 33.13
C ARG A 484 7.85 5.50 32.85
N LYS A 485 7.26 5.67 31.66
CA LYS A 485 6.15 4.85 31.19
C LYS A 485 6.65 3.84 30.18
N LYS A 486 6.12 2.63 30.27
CA LYS A 486 6.34 1.55 29.30
C LYS A 486 5.01 0.94 28.94
N VAL A 487 4.85 0.52 27.70
CA VAL A 487 3.66 -0.23 27.27
C VAL A 487 3.81 -1.67 27.75
N GLN A 488 3.11 -2.04 28.79
CA GLN A 488 3.09 -3.41 29.34
C GLN A 488 1.66 -3.77 29.72
N VAL A 489 1.01 -4.50 28.83
CA VAL A 489 -0.39 -4.93 28.97
C VAL A 489 -0.46 -6.43 29.20
N HIS A 490 0.35 -7.19 28.46
CA HIS A 490 0.36 -8.64 28.53
C HIS A 490 1.54 -9.15 29.37
N THR A 491 1.28 -10.16 30.20
CA THR A 491 2.33 -10.90 30.88
C THR A 491 2.63 -12.15 30.06
N PRO A 492 3.81 -12.26 29.43
CA PRO A 492 4.17 -13.41 28.64
C PRO A 492 4.05 -14.74 29.40
N ALA A 493 3.62 -15.78 28.67
CA ALA A 493 3.50 -17.11 29.23
C ALA A 493 4.86 -17.67 29.66
N VAL A 494 4.86 -18.48 30.72
CA VAL A 494 6.05 -19.23 31.12
C VAL A 494 6.38 -20.30 30.09
N VAL A 495 7.67 -20.67 29.99
CA VAL A 495 8.19 -21.58 28.94
C VAL A 495 7.46 -22.93 28.95
N GLU A 496 7.14 -23.45 30.14
CA GLU A 496 6.47 -24.74 30.32
C GLU A 496 5.05 -24.77 29.76
N ASP A 497 4.35 -23.63 29.77
CA ASP A 497 2.96 -23.49 29.30
C ASP A 497 2.88 -23.01 27.87
N MET A 498 4.00 -22.73 27.19
CA MET A 498 4.03 -22.10 25.85
C MET A 498 3.20 -22.87 24.84
N PHE A 499 3.34 -24.18 24.78
CA PHE A 499 2.66 -25.04 23.79
C PHE A 499 1.48 -25.84 24.35
N LYS A 500 0.94 -25.44 25.49
CA LYS A 500 -0.14 -26.15 26.20
C LYS A 500 -1.43 -26.29 25.37
N HIS A 501 -1.72 -25.32 24.51
CA HIS A 501 -2.92 -25.31 23.66
C HIS A 501 -2.68 -25.91 22.26
N GLY A 502 -1.48 -26.41 21.99
CA GLY A 502 -1.09 -26.96 20.69
C GLY A 502 -0.03 -26.13 20.01
N ARG A 503 0.32 -26.55 18.82
CA ARG A 503 1.32 -25.87 17.97
C ARG A 503 0.92 -25.90 16.51
N ILE A 504 1.33 -24.90 15.76
CA ILE A 504 1.31 -24.86 14.30
C ILE A 504 2.74 -25.10 13.85
N VAL A 505 2.97 -26.08 12.99
CA VAL A 505 4.30 -26.39 12.44
C VAL A 505 4.26 -26.28 10.94
N LEU A 506 5.02 -25.36 10.38
CA LEU A 506 5.17 -25.12 8.97
C LEU A 506 6.58 -25.57 8.52
N LYS A 507 6.68 -26.32 7.43
CA LYS A 507 7.94 -26.63 6.75
C LYS A 507 7.88 -26.17 5.31
N THR A 508 8.89 -25.41 4.90
CA THR A 508 8.97 -24.84 3.55
C THR A 508 10.25 -25.27 2.82
N GLU A 509 10.15 -25.35 1.51
CA GLU A 509 11.27 -25.28 0.59
C GLU A 509 11.67 -23.83 0.36
N GLN A 510 12.69 -23.62 -0.45
CA GLN A 510 13.11 -22.28 -0.81
C GLN A 510 12.01 -21.51 -1.55
N ILE A 511 11.76 -20.29 -1.11
CA ILE A 511 10.88 -19.33 -1.78
C ILE A 511 11.51 -17.94 -1.74
N HIS A 512 11.70 -17.33 -2.90
CA HIS A 512 12.43 -16.07 -3.05
C HIS A 512 13.81 -16.14 -2.35
N THR A 513 14.03 -15.26 -1.37
CA THR A 513 15.25 -15.25 -0.54
C THR A 513 15.11 -16.06 0.75
N VAL A 514 13.95 -16.66 1.02
CA VAL A 514 13.74 -17.47 2.23
C VAL A 514 14.23 -18.89 1.97
N ASN A 515 15.20 -19.32 2.76
CA ASN A 515 15.79 -20.64 2.72
C ASN A 515 14.78 -21.71 3.23
N PRO A 516 14.98 -22.99 2.90
CA PRO A 516 14.19 -24.07 3.49
C PRO A 516 14.26 -24.01 5.01
N LEU A 517 13.08 -23.92 5.67
CA LEU A 517 13.03 -23.76 7.11
C LEU A 517 11.84 -24.48 7.75
N SER A 518 11.88 -24.60 9.08
CA SER A 518 10.80 -25.11 9.90
C SER A 518 10.42 -24.05 10.94
N ALA A 519 9.21 -23.51 10.84
CA ALA A 519 8.66 -22.54 11.79
C ALA A 519 7.61 -23.19 12.70
N VAL A 520 7.67 -22.85 13.99
CA VAL A 520 6.71 -23.36 14.98
C VAL A 520 6.06 -22.17 15.68
N PHE A 521 4.73 -22.19 15.80
CA PHE A 521 3.95 -21.17 16.50
C PHE A 521 3.07 -21.83 17.57
N PRO A 522 3.07 -21.32 18.82
CA PRO A 522 2.17 -21.80 19.87
C PRO A 522 0.72 -21.35 19.60
N GLN A 523 -0.24 -22.26 19.77
CA GLN A 523 -1.65 -21.93 19.68
C GLN A 523 -2.17 -21.24 20.94
N GLY A 524 -3.16 -20.36 20.78
CA GLY A 524 -3.76 -19.61 21.89
C GLY A 524 -2.82 -18.61 22.54
N ARG A 525 -1.77 -18.16 21.85
CA ARG A 525 -0.72 -17.26 22.31
C ARG A 525 -0.49 -16.10 21.34
N LEU A 526 0.18 -15.05 21.84
CA LEU A 526 0.70 -13.96 21.03
C LEU A 526 2.10 -14.31 20.52
N SER A 527 2.20 -14.59 19.24
CA SER A 527 3.49 -14.80 18.56
C SER A 527 3.85 -13.57 17.72
N VAL A 528 5.09 -13.09 17.84
CA VAL A 528 5.58 -11.98 17.02
C VAL A 528 6.68 -12.48 16.08
N VAL A 529 6.52 -12.19 14.78
CA VAL A 529 7.54 -12.44 13.75
C VAL A 529 8.24 -11.12 13.48
N THR A 530 9.52 -11.06 13.83
CA THR A 530 10.33 -9.85 13.71
C THR A 530 11.60 -10.09 12.89
N GLY A 531 12.45 -9.09 12.77
CA GLY A 531 13.71 -9.12 12.02
C GLY A 531 13.87 -7.92 11.10
N VAL A 532 15.06 -7.71 10.56
CA VAL A 532 15.36 -6.56 9.69
C VAL A 532 14.48 -6.51 8.44
N SER A 533 14.39 -5.34 7.81
CA SER A 533 13.62 -5.19 6.55
C SER A 533 14.21 -6.09 5.46
N GLY A 534 13.34 -6.79 4.72
CA GLY A 534 13.78 -7.74 3.68
C GLY A 534 14.27 -9.11 4.17
N SER A 535 14.17 -9.43 5.48
CA SER A 535 14.57 -10.74 6.01
C SER A 535 13.62 -11.90 5.68
N GLY A 536 12.49 -11.65 4.99
CA GLY A 536 11.57 -12.69 4.53
C GLY A 536 10.34 -12.91 5.42
N LYS A 537 10.06 -12.05 6.43
CA LYS A 537 8.88 -12.15 7.33
C LYS A 537 7.56 -12.28 6.58
N THR A 538 7.31 -11.36 5.65
CA THR A 538 6.09 -11.32 4.85
C THR A 538 5.95 -12.59 3.99
N THR A 539 7.03 -13.04 3.37
CA THR A 539 7.06 -14.28 2.58
C THR A 539 6.74 -15.51 3.43
N LEU A 540 7.34 -15.61 4.62
CA LEU A 540 7.07 -16.73 5.55
C LEU A 540 5.60 -16.76 5.99
N ILE A 541 5.03 -15.61 6.30
CA ILE A 541 3.68 -15.55 6.88
C ILE A 541 2.60 -15.44 5.80
N LEU A 542 2.69 -14.45 4.89
CA LEU A 542 1.62 -14.19 3.93
C LEU A 542 1.65 -15.11 2.72
N GLU A 543 2.84 -15.52 2.26
CA GLU A 543 2.96 -16.38 1.07
C GLU A 543 3.07 -17.87 1.42
N SER A 544 3.44 -18.22 2.67
CA SER A 544 3.64 -19.62 3.06
C SER A 544 2.65 -20.08 4.13
N LEU A 545 2.62 -19.45 5.33
CA LEU A 545 1.80 -19.91 6.44
C LEU A 545 0.30 -19.78 6.15
N ILE A 546 -0.16 -18.60 5.72
CA ILE A 546 -1.60 -18.37 5.48
C ILE A 546 -2.12 -19.29 4.38
N PRO A 547 -1.52 -19.36 3.17
CA PRO A 547 -2.01 -20.25 2.12
C PRO A 547 -1.94 -21.74 2.53
N ALA A 548 -0.95 -22.14 3.34
CA ALA A 548 -0.86 -23.50 3.84
C ALA A 548 -2.00 -23.83 4.83
N LEU A 549 -2.33 -22.90 5.74
CA LEU A 549 -3.48 -23.06 6.64
C LEU A 549 -4.80 -23.09 5.89
N GLU A 550 -4.99 -22.22 4.90
CA GLU A 550 -6.17 -22.22 4.04
C GLU A 550 -6.32 -23.54 3.26
N ALA A 551 -5.21 -24.04 2.71
CA ALA A 551 -5.20 -25.33 2.02
C ALA A 551 -5.55 -26.48 2.95
N GLN A 552 -5.02 -26.52 4.18
CA GLN A 552 -5.35 -27.54 5.17
C GLN A 552 -6.84 -27.46 5.57
N ILE A 553 -7.37 -26.26 5.81
CA ILE A 553 -8.78 -26.06 6.18
C ILE A 553 -9.70 -26.43 5.02
N GLY A 554 -9.39 -25.97 3.81
CA GLY A 554 -10.14 -26.23 2.57
C GLY A 554 -9.95 -27.63 1.99
N ARG A 555 -9.00 -28.41 2.51
CA ARG A 555 -8.58 -29.73 1.98
C ARG A 555 -8.17 -29.65 0.49
N THR A 556 -7.46 -28.59 0.16
CA THR A 556 -6.89 -28.36 -1.18
C THR A 556 -5.40 -28.67 -1.20
N SER A 557 -4.75 -28.60 -2.37
CA SER A 557 -3.32 -28.78 -2.49
C SER A 557 -2.54 -27.67 -1.79
N LEU A 558 -1.45 -28.04 -1.11
CA LEU A 558 -0.51 -27.08 -0.54
C LEU A 558 0.19 -26.27 -1.64
N PRO A 559 0.60 -25.03 -1.34
CA PRO A 559 1.50 -24.28 -2.21
C PRO A 559 2.77 -25.09 -2.55
N ALA A 560 3.28 -24.95 -3.77
CA ALA A 560 4.39 -25.77 -4.28
C ALA A 560 5.67 -25.74 -3.41
N HIS A 561 5.91 -24.62 -2.72
CA HIS A 561 7.07 -24.43 -1.84
C HIS A 561 6.79 -24.84 -0.38
N VAL A 562 5.59 -25.33 -0.05
CA VAL A 562 5.27 -25.80 1.30
C VAL A 562 5.34 -27.32 1.33
N GLN A 563 6.30 -27.85 2.09
CA GLN A 563 6.46 -29.31 2.26
C GLN A 563 5.33 -29.87 3.14
N SER A 564 5.02 -29.22 4.26
CA SER A 564 3.99 -29.67 5.18
C SER A 564 3.51 -28.57 6.12
N ILE A 565 2.26 -28.70 6.55
CA ILE A 565 1.64 -27.92 7.61
C ILE A 565 0.97 -28.86 8.59
N ALA A 566 1.17 -28.67 9.87
CA ALA A 566 0.44 -29.35 10.94
C ALA A 566 -0.13 -28.29 11.88
N ALA A 567 -1.46 -28.17 11.91
CA ALA A 567 -2.18 -27.16 12.66
C ALA A 567 -3.52 -27.73 13.15
N ASP A 568 -3.44 -28.71 14.07
CA ASP A 568 -4.62 -29.38 14.61
C ASP A 568 -5.52 -28.39 15.36
N GLY A 569 -6.82 -28.48 15.15
CA GLY A 569 -7.81 -27.61 15.79
C GLY A 569 -7.97 -26.23 15.15
N VAL A 570 -7.13 -25.82 14.19
CA VAL A 570 -7.31 -24.57 13.42
C VAL A 570 -8.47 -24.74 12.43
N ARG A 571 -9.45 -23.82 12.53
CA ARG A 571 -10.68 -23.85 11.72
C ARG A 571 -10.78 -22.73 10.71
N GLN A 572 -10.11 -21.61 10.98
CA GLN A 572 -10.08 -20.45 10.08
C GLN A 572 -8.82 -19.63 10.29
N VAL A 573 -8.36 -18.98 9.23
CA VAL A 573 -7.28 -17.98 9.27
C VAL A 573 -7.83 -16.65 8.79
N ARG A 574 -7.36 -15.55 9.37
CA ARG A 574 -7.78 -14.19 9.07
C ARG A 574 -6.60 -13.26 9.01
N LEU A 575 -6.40 -12.65 7.87
CA LEU A 575 -5.38 -11.63 7.66
C LEU A 575 -5.97 -10.24 7.93
N ILE A 576 -5.30 -9.48 8.80
CA ILE A 576 -5.59 -8.09 9.11
C ILE A 576 -4.38 -7.26 8.66
N ASP A 577 -4.43 -6.75 7.45
CA ASP A 577 -3.38 -5.97 6.82
C ASP A 577 -3.75 -4.48 6.68
N ALA A 578 -2.76 -3.63 6.39
CA ALA A 578 -2.94 -2.18 6.21
C ALA A 578 -3.48 -1.80 4.81
N VAL A 579 -3.84 -2.76 3.96
CA VAL A 579 -4.43 -2.49 2.65
C VAL A 579 -5.73 -1.70 2.82
N PRO A 580 -5.95 -0.60 2.07
CA PRO A 580 -7.16 0.21 2.18
C PRO A 580 -8.43 -0.61 2.04
N ILE A 581 -9.41 -0.33 2.88
CA ILE A 581 -10.72 -0.96 2.83
C ILE A 581 -11.48 -0.38 1.64
N GLY A 582 -11.42 -1.06 0.50
CA GLY A 582 -12.16 -0.73 -0.71
C GLY A 582 -11.73 0.60 -1.36
N ALA A 583 -11.69 0.63 -2.68
CA ALA A 583 -11.46 1.86 -3.46
C ALA A 583 -12.74 2.70 -3.63
N ASN A 584 -13.87 2.28 -3.04
CA ASN A 584 -15.17 2.91 -3.27
C ASN A 584 -15.49 3.91 -2.17
N VAL A 585 -15.52 5.20 -2.51
CA VAL A 585 -15.94 6.33 -1.63
C VAL A 585 -17.33 6.10 -0.99
N ARG A 586 -18.14 5.20 -1.52
CA ARG A 586 -19.45 4.83 -0.95
C ARG A 586 -19.36 3.86 0.23
N SER A 587 -18.20 3.23 0.46
CA SER A 587 -17.98 2.46 1.69
C SER A 587 -17.74 3.39 2.86
N THR A 588 -18.45 3.21 3.96
CA THR A 588 -18.30 4.01 5.19
C THR A 588 -18.01 3.12 6.39
N VAL A 589 -17.56 3.71 7.50
CA VAL A 589 -17.36 3.02 8.77
C VAL A 589 -18.61 2.23 9.16
N ALA A 590 -19.80 2.85 9.10
CA ALA A 590 -21.06 2.17 9.44
C ALA A 590 -21.42 1.01 8.48
N THR A 591 -21.10 1.12 7.18
CA THR A 591 -21.40 0.01 6.24
C THR A 591 -20.43 -1.14 6.45
N TYR A 592 -19.17 -0.85 6.66
CA TYR A 592 -18.17 -1.89 6.85
C TYR A 592 -18.36 -2.64 8.18
N ALA A 593 -18.67 -1.93 9.26
CA ALA A 593 -19.01 -2.53 10.54
C ALA A 593 -20.41 -3.16 10.59
N ASN A 594 -21.13 -3.23 9.46
CA ASN A 594 -22.49 -3.76 9.34
C ASN A 594 -23.54 -3.04 10.25
N VAL A 595 -23.24 -1.84 10.70
CA VAL A 595 -24.15 -1.01 11.50
C VAL A 595 -25.24 -0.42 10.63
N HIS A 596 -24.88 0.07 9.44
CA HIS A 596 -25.80 0.73 8.51
C HIS A 596 -26.98 -0.16 8.10
N ASP A 597 -26.75 -1.44 7.84
CA ASP A 597 -27.81 -2.38 7.44
C ASP A 597 -28.86 -2.60 8.53
N GLU A 598 -28.44 -2.65 9.78
CA GLU A 598 -29.37 -2.74 10.91
C GLU A 598 -30.14 -1.44 11.09
N LEU A 599 -29.49 -0.29 10.93
CA LEU A 599 -30.14 1.01 10.99
C LEU A 599 -31.21 1.16 9.89
N ARG A 600 -30.91 0.78 8.65
CA ARG A 600 -31.90 0.81 7.53
C ARG A 600 -33.15 0.02 7.85
N LYS A 601 -33.01 -1.19 8.42
CA LYS A 601 -34.14 -2.03 8.82
C LYS A 601 -34.97 -1.37 9.93
N LEU A 602 -34.35 -0.64 10.84
CA LEU A 602 -34.99 0.05 11.94
C LEU A 602 -35.74 1.31 11.48
N TYR A 603 -35.13 2.13 10.64
CA TYR A 603 -35.76 3.33 10.10
C TYR A 603 -36.94 3.01 9.19
N ALA A 604 -36.88 1.94 8.42
CA ALA A 604 -38.03 1.46 7.63
C ALA A 604 -39.23 1.03 8.46
N ARG A 605 -39.07 0.77 9.76
CA ARG A 605 -40.17 0.40 10.68
C ARG A 605 -40.81 1.60 11.35
N THR A 606 -40.28 2.82 11.20
CA THR A 606 -40.85 4.03 11.77
C THR A 606 -42.21 4.35 11.15
N PRO A 607 -43.14 5.01 11.91
CA PRO A 607 -44.44 5.39 11.37
C PRO A 607 -44.34 6.24 10.11
N ALA A 608 -43.47 7.25 10.11
CA ALA A 608 -43.27 8.15 8.98
C ALA A 608 -42.76 7.43 7.72
N ALA A 609 -41.85 6.42 7.88
CA ALA A 609 -41.37 5.60 6.75
C ALA A 609 -42.46 4.72 6.17
N LYS A 610 -43.31 4.13 7.03
CA LYS A 610 -44.45 3.29 6.61
C LYS A 610 -45.48 4.10 5.87
N GLU A 611 -45.83 5.28 6.36
CA GLU A 611 -46.77 6.22 5.74
C GLU A 611 -46.32 6.62 4.33
N LYS A 612 -45.01 6.88 4.14
CA LYS A 612 -44.42 7.20 2.85
C LYS A 612 -44.09 5.97 2.01
N GLY A 613 -44.34 4.74 2.47
CA GLY A 613 -44.13 3.49 1.78
C GLY A 613 -42.64 3.09 1.62
N TYR A 614 -41.71 3.63 2.42
CA TYR A 614 -40.31 3.34 2.34
C TYR A 614 -39.93 2.00 2.98
N LYS A 615 -39.12 1.19 2.25
CA LYS A 615 -38.57 -0.08 2.69
C LYS A 615 -37.09 0.10 3.10
N ALA A 616 -36.51 -0.91 3.73
CA ALA A 616 -35.11 -0.88 4.16
C ALA A 616 -34.10 -0.62 3.01
N GLY A 617 -34.42 -1.06 1.79
CA GLY A 617 -33.63 -0.77 0.59
C GLY A 617 -33.62 0.71 0.22
N ASP A 618 -34.71 1.43 0.47
CA ASP A 618 -34.84 2.85 0.11
C ASP A 618 -33.93 3.77 0.94
N PHE A 619 -33.52 3.32 2.13
CA PHE A 619 -32.53 3.98 2.99
C PHE A 619 -31.06 3.70 2.62
N SER A 620 -30.81 2.97 1.53
CA SER A 620 -29.46 2.80 1.02
C SER A 620 -29.01 4.02 0.22
N TYR A 621 -27.97 4.70 0.64
CA TYR A 621 -27.39 5.80 -0.14
C TYR A 621 -26.62 5.30 -1.39
N ASN A 622 -26.45 3.98 -1.58
CA ASN A 622 -25.87 3.40 -2.79
C ASN A 622 -26.91 3.18 -3.90
N THR A 623 -28.10 2.66 -3.55
CA THR A 623 -29.11 2.21 -4.52
C THR A 623 -30.53 2.62 -4.18
N GLY A 624 -30.76 3.21 -2.98
CA GLY A 624 -32.09 3.50 -2.47
C GLY A 624 -32.70 4.78 -3.04
N LYS A 625 -34.03 4.92 -2.90
CA LYS A 625 -34.80 6.09 -3.35
C LYS A 625 -34.43 7.37 -2.59
N LEU A 626 -33.99 7.23 -1.35
CA LEU A 626 -33.58 8.36 -0.49
C LEU A 626 -32.11 8.78 -0.72
N ARG A 627 -31.43 8.24 -1.70
CA ARG A 627 -30.10 8.65 -2.12
C ARG A 627 -30.11 10.06 -2.70
N CYS A 628 -29.10 10.86 -2.40
CA CYS A 628 -28.93 12.17 -3.02
C CYS A 628 -28.70 12.00 -4.54
N PRO A 629 -29.52 12.64 -5.39
CA PRO A 629 -29.36 12.50 -6.84
C PRO A 629 -28.17 13.26 -7.39
N THR A 630 -27.74 14.34 -6.74
CA THR A 630 -26.66 15.22 -7.20
C THR A 630 -25.29 14.59 -7.07
N CYS A 631 -24.98 14.02 -5.91
CA CYS A 631 -23.71 13.33 -5.66
C CYS A 631 -23.81 11.81 -5.84
N ASP A 632 -24.95 11.29 -6.23
CA ASP A 632 -25.18 9.86 -6.41
C ASP A 632 -24.78 9.03 -5.16
N GLY A 633 -24.98 9.59 -3.96
CA GLY A 633 -24.69 8.98 -2.68
C GLY A 633 -23.23 8.97 -2.25
N THR A 634 -22.33 9.67 -2.94
CA THR A 634 -20.92 9.82 -2.53
C THR A 634 -20.74 10.83 -1.38
N GLY A 635 -21.67 11.79 -1.22
CA GLY A 635 -21.58 12.89 -0.27
C GLY A 635 -20.74 14.06 -0.78
N SER A 636 -19.90 13.86 -1.78
CA SER A 636 -19.04 14.87 -2.35
C SER A 636 -19.14 14.88 -3.87
N ILE A 637 -18.72 15.98 -4.49
CA ILE A 637 -18.64 16.15 -5.93
C ILE A 637 -17.19 16.48 -6.28
N SER A 638 -16.60 15.69 -7.18
CA SER A 638 -15.33 16.04 -7.80
C SER A 638 -15.60 17.01 -8.94
N LEU A 639 -15.04 18.19 -8.87
CA LEU A 639 -15.05 19.16 -9.93
C LEU A 639 -13.82 18.94 -10.80
N ASP A 640 -13.99 18.33 -11.98
CA ASP A 640 -12.98 18.32 -13.02
C ASP A 640 -12.87 19.73 -13.58
N VAL A 641 -12.03 20.55 -12.99
CA VAL A 641 -11.71 21.88 -13.48
C VAL A 641 -10.53 21.71 -14.42
N GLN A 642 -10.77 21.74 -15.74
CA GLN A 642 -9.69 21.70 -16.73
C GLN A 642 -8.49 22.54 -16.26
N PHE A 643 -7.32 21.87 -16.08
CA PHE A 643 -6.04 22.47 -15.68
C PHE A 643 -5.84 22.77 -14.17
N LEU A 644 -6.77 22.37 -13.28
CA LEU A 644 -6.57 22.33 -11.82
C LEU A 644 -6.66 20.88 -11.31
N PRO A 645 -6.08 20.57 -10.16
CA PRO A 645 -6.34 19.28 -9.51
C PRO A 645 -7.85 19.13 -9.28
N ASP A 646 -8.36 17.90 -9.37
CA ASP A 646 -9.73 17.59 -9.03
C ASP A 646 -10.05 18.13 -7.62
N VAL A 647 -10.88 19.14 -7.56
CA VAL A 647 -11.35 19.72 -6.29
C VAL A 647 -12.57 18.93 -5.85
N THR A 648 -12.44 18.22 -4.75
CA THR A 648 -13.56 17.53 -4.12
C THR A 648 -14.23 18.49 -3.13
N ILE A 649 -15.49 18.79 -3.34
CA ILE A 649 -16.30 19.62 -2.44
C ILE A 649 -17.46 18.79 -1.87
N ASP A 650 -17.93 19.15 -0.68
CA ASP A 650 -19.15 18.59 -0.17
C ASP A 650 -20.31 18.90 -1.12
N CYS A 651 -21.18 17.92 -1.31
CA CYS A 651 -22.32 18.09 -2.20
C CYS A 651 -23.23 19.22 -1.67
N PRO A 652 -23.49 20.27 -2.48
CA PRO A 652 -24.24 21.42 -2.02
C PRO A 652 -25.69 21.08 -1.66
N ASP A 653 -26.26 20.02 -2.25
CA ASP A 653 -27.64 19.63 -1.99
C ASP A 653 -27.80 18.83 -0.70
N CYS A 654 -26.86 17.94 -0.39
CA CYS A 654 -26.96 17.08 0.79
C CYS A 654 -26.00 17.47 1.92
N GLY A 655 -25.08 18.42 1.70
CA GLY A 655 -24.10 18.84 2.69
C GLY A 655 -23.27 17.70 3.25
N GLY A 656 -22.82 16.78 2.39
CA GLY A 656 -22.03 15.60 2.79
C GLY A 656 -22.87 14.41 3.30
N SER A 657 -24.16 14.57 3.60
CA SER A 657 -24.98 13.54 4.24
C SER A 657 -25.27 12.31 3.37
N ARG A 658 -25.05 12.38 2.05
CA ARG A 658 -25.32 11.32 1.04
C ARG A 658 -26.80 11.07 0.76
N TYR A 659 -27.71 11.70 1.48
CA TYR A 659 -29.15 11.50 1.42
C TYR A 659 -29.90 12.71 0.89
N ARG A 660 -31.09 12.47 0.36
CA ARG A 660 -32.06 13.52 0.08
C ARG A 660 -32.60 14.16 1.36
N LYS A 661 -33.11 15.37 1.29
CA LYS A 661 -33.68 16.11 2.42
C LYS A 661 -34.82 15.35 3.10
N GLU A 662 -35.61 14.61 2.35
CA GLU A 662 -36.75 13.82 2.87
C GLU A 662 -36.30 12.71 3.84
N ALA A 663 -35.06 12.23 3.73
CA ALA A 663 -34.51 11.28 4.71
C ALA A 663 -34.31 11.89 6.08
N ALA A 664 -34.08 13.21 6.17
CA ALA A 664 -33.93 13.92 7.43
C ALA A 664 -35.27 14.11 8.17
N GLU A 665 -36.40 14.02 7.47
CA GLU A 665 -37.75 14.10 8.05
C GLU A 665 -38.18 12.81 8.75
N ILE A 666 -37.54 11.68 8.41
CA ILE A 666 -37.86 10.38 8.98
C ILE A 666 -37.08 10.19 10.28
N LEU A 667 -37.79 10.47 11.37
CA LEU A 667 -37.21 10.48 12.71
C LEU A 667 -37.47 9.14 13.43
N ARG A 668 -36.48 8.67 14.14
CA ARG A 668 -36.61 7.60 15.13
C ARG A 668 -36.55 8.22 16.52
N VAL A 669 -37.53 7.89 17.37
CA VAL A 669 -37.51 8.26 18.78
C VAL A 669 -36.84 7.12 19.58
N PRO A 670 -35.67 7.36 20.22
CA PRO A 670 -35.07 6.38 21.09
C PRO A 670 -35.91 6.11 22.34
N ARG A 671 -35.88 4.87 22.83
CA ARG A 671 -36.47 4.57 24.15
C ARG A 671 -35.64 5.27 25.23
N LYS A 672 -36.19 5.97 26.19
CA LYS A 672 -35.54 6.74 27.30
C LYS A 672 -35.43 8.26 27.09
N GLY A 673 -36.41 8.89 26.44
CA GLY A 673 -36.51 10.35 26.46
C GLY A 673 -35.39 11.14 25.77
N LYS A 674 -34.58 10.48 24.91
CA LYS A 674 -33.60 11.17 24.06
C LYS A 674 -34.29 11.80 22.84
N GLN A 675 -33.63 12.83 22.28
CA GLN A 675 -34.17 13.56 21.13
C GLN A 675 -34.32 12.63 19.90
N PRO A 676 -35.39 12.83 19.11
CA PRO A 676 -35.56 12.14 17.83
C PRO A 676 -34.37 12.40 16.90
N CYS A 677 -33.90 11.35 16.22
CA CYS A 677 -32.76 11.43 15.32
C CYS A 677 -33.10 10.81 13.97
N SER A 678 -32.72 11.47 12.88
CA SER A 678 -32.82 10.91 11.52
C SER A 678 -31.62 10.05 11.19
N LEU A 679 -31.73 9.17 10.16
CA LEU A 679 -30.58 8.35 9.72
C LEU A 679 -29.41 9.20 9.22
N PRO A 680 -29.59 10.25 8.38
CA PRO A 680 -28.50 11.16 8.01
C PRO A 680 -27.80 11.80 9.22
N ALA A 681 -28.54 12.29 10.19
CA ALA A 681 -28.00 12.88 11.41
C ALA A 681 -27.24 11.84 12.27
N LEU A 682 -27.73 10.61 12.33
CA LEU A 682 -27.01 9.53 13.04
C LEU A 682 -25.69 9.18 12.34
N MET A 683 -25.67 9.20 11.00
CA MET A 683 -24.45 8.93 10.23
C MET A 683 -23.37 10.02 10.38
N SER A 684 -23.73 11.23 10.79
CA SER A 684 -22.76 12.31 11.07
C SER A 684 -22.17 12.26 12.49
N LEU A 685 -22.71 11.42 13.37
CA LEU A 685 -22.19 11.23 14.72
C LEU A 685 -20.93 10.37 14.72
N SER A 686 -20.05 10.63 15.68
CA SER A 686 -18.98 9.72 16.03
C SER A 686 -19.52 8.39 16.57
N VAL A 687 -18.70 7.36 16.57
CA VAL A 687 -19.06 6.05 17.16
C VAL A 687 -19.47 6.22 18.62
N ASP A 688 -18.74 7.05 19.39
CA ASP A 688 -19.02 7.30 20.81
C ASP A 688 -20.34 8.04 21.03
N GLU A 689 -20.64 9.04 20.25
CA GLU A 689 -21.93 9.75 20.28
C GLU A 689 -23.07 8.82 19.87
N ALA A 690 -22.86 8.01 18.82
CA ALA A 690 -23.83 7.04 18.34
C ALA A 690 -24.12 5.94 19.38
N LEU A 691 -23.12 5.49 20.15
CA LEU A 691 -23.31 4.59 21.30
C LEU A 691 -24.33 5.13 22.29
N ALA A 692 -24.23 6.42 22.61
CA ALA A 692 -25.13 7.09 23.53
C ALA A 692 -26.58 7.19 22.98
N VAL A 693 -26.72 7.38 21.65
CA VAL A 693 -28.03 7.50 20.96
C VAL A 693 -28.67 6.13 20.71
N CYS A 694 -27.87 5.11 20.45
CA CYS A 694 -28.31 3.76 20.08
C CYS A 694 -28.38 2.79 21.28
N CYS A 695 -28.38 3.30 22.53
CA CYS A 695 -28.32 2.47 23.73
C CYS A 695 -29.48 1.48 23.90
N ASP A 696 -30.59 1.64 23.17
CA ASP A 696 -31.76 0.74 23.14
C ASP A 696 -31.71 -0.32 22.03
N LEU A 697 -30.67 -0.29 21.17
CA LEU A 697 -30.49 -1.16 20.02
C LEU A 697 -29.36 -2.17 20.25
N LYS A 698 -29.66 -3.27 20.91
CA LYS A 698 -28.65 -4.26 21.36
C LYS A 698 -27.64 -4.66 20.29
N THR A 699 -28.06 -4.95 19.05
CA THR A 699 -27.19 -5.38 17.97
C THR A 699 -26.26 -4.25 17.49
N VAL A 700 -26.82 -3.05 17.33
CA VAL A 700 -26.07 -1.86 16.92
C VAL A 700 -25.10 -1.46 18.04
N GLN A 701 -25.58 -1.40 19.27
CA GLN A 701 -24.77 -1.08 20.45
C GLN A 701 -23.57 -2.00 20.58
N ARG A 702 -23.74 -3.31 20.42
CA ARG A 702 -22.62 -4.28 20.47
C ARG A 702 -21.57 -3.98 19.41
N ARG A 703 -21.99 -3.68 18.18
CA ARG A 703 -21.06 -3.35 17.08
C ARG A 703 -20.34 -2.03 17.29
N LEU A 704 -21.04 -1.02 17.76
CA LEU A 704 -20.44 0.27 18.11
C LEU A 704 -19.48 0.15 19.30
N GLN A 705 -19.80 -0.70 20.28
CA GLN A 705 -18.91 -0.97 21.42
C GLN A 705 -17.60 -1.60 20.95
N ILE A 706 -17.64 -2.56 20.03
CA ILE A 706 -16.43 -3.14 19.45
C ILE A 706 -15.56 -2.05 18.79
N LEU A 707 -16.15 -1.13 18.04
CA LEU A 707 -15.42 -0.02 17.44
C LEU A 707 -14.79 0.89 18.49
N HIS A 708 -15.53 1.21 19.55
CA HIS A 708 -15.05 1.98 20.69
C HIS A 708 -13.85 1.29 21.37
N ASP A 709 -13.99 -0.01 21.70
CA ASP A 709 -12.96 -0.81 22.37
C ASP A 709 -11.68 -0.95 21.53
N LEU A 710 -11.81 -0.84 20.21
CA LEU A 710 -10.70 -0.77 19.25
C LEU A 710 -10.07 0.62 19.12
N GLY A 711 -10.50 1.61 19.92
CA GLY A 711 -10.01 2.97 19.85
C GLY A 711 -10.46 3.71 18.59
N LEU A 712 -11.59 3.32 17.97
CA LEU A 712 -12.19 3.98 16.80
C LEU A 712 -13.39 4.84 17.19
N GLY A 713 -13.58 5.15 18.46
CA GLY A 713 -14.72 5.90 19.01
C GLY A 713 -14.91 7.28 18.40
N TYR A 714 -13.84 7.91 17.96
CA TYR A 714 -13.83 9.24 17.36
C TYR A 714 -14.25 9.27 15.89
N LEU A 715 -14.20 8.15 15.16
CA LEU A 715 -14.57 8.10 13.74
C LEU A 715 -16.07 8.35 13.57
N THR A 716 -16.44 9.11 12.55
CA THR A 716 -17.85 9.30 12.21
C THR A 716 -18.42 8.09 11.48
N LEU A 717 -19.67 7.74 11.72
CA LEU A 717 -20.30 6.59 11.07
C LEU A 717 -20.36 6.73 9.55
N GLY A 718 -20.49 7.95 9.04
CA GLY A 718 -20.53 8.30 7.61
C GLY A 718 -19.18 8.49 6.96
N GLU A 719 -18.07 8.40 7.70
CA GLU A 719 -16.73 8.60 7.17
C GLU A 719 -16.39 7.54 6.12
N ALA A 720 -15.83 7.99 4.99
CA ALA A 720 -15.49 7.14 3.88
C ALA A 720 -14.24 6.28 4.19
N THR A 721 -14.33 4.98 3.98
CA THR A 721 -13.23 4.05 4.32
C THR A 721 -11.92 4.28 3.54
N PRO A 722 -11.89 4.80 2.30
CA PRO A 722 -10.63 5.13 1.63
C PRO A 722 -9.83 6.25 2.28
N GLY A 723 -10.48 7.12 3.07
CA GLY A 723 -9.82 8.22 3.79
C GLY A 723 -9.17 7.82 5.11
N LEU A 724 -9.40 6.60 5.59
CA LEU A 724 -8.86 6.12 6.86
C LEU A 724 -7.35 5.89 6.80
N SER A 725 -6.67 6.17 7.90
CA SER A 725 -5.26 5.80 8.07
C SER A 725 -5.06 4.27 8.04
N GLY A 726 -3.80 3.81 7.89
CA GLY A 726 -3.50 2.37 7.88
C GLY A 726 -4.00 1.65 9.11
N GLY A 727 -3.69 2.17 10.28
CA GLY A 727 -4.09 1.58 11.55
C GLY A 727 -5.60 1.63 11.80
N GLU A 728 -6.30 2.71 11.38
CA GLU A 728 -7.76 2.78 11.44
C GLU A 728 -8.42 1.73 10.55
N ALA A 729 -7.91 1.56 9.32
CA ALA A 729 -8.42 0.55 8.39
C ALA A 729 -8.23 -0.87 8.96
N GLN A 730 -7.06 -1.19 9.53
CA GLN A 730 -6.81 -2.49 10.17
C GLN A 730 -7.77 -2.75 11.33
N ARG A 731 -7.91 -1.77 12.24
CA ARG A 731 -8.81 -1.89 13.39
C ARG A 731 -10.27 -2.03 12.96
N LEU A 732 -10.67 -1.35 11.88
CA LEU A 732 -12.01 -1.49 11.32
C LEU A 732 -12.24 -2.87 10.66
N LYS A 733 -11.21 -3.45 9.99
CA LYS A 733 -11.25 -4.83 9.50
C LYS A 733 -11.46 -5.80 10.67
N LEU A 734 -10.69 -5.64 11.72
CA LEU A 734 -10.82 -6.45 12.92
C LEU A 734 -12.21 -6.35 13.56
N ALA A 735 -12.78 -5.14 13.64
CA ALA A 735 -14.13 -4.92 14.16
C ALA A 735 -15.20 -5.73 13.42
N SER A 736 -15.04 -5.91 12.10
CA SER A 736 -16.00 -6.69 11.29
C SER A 736 -15.96 -8.18 11.63
N ASP A 737 -14.84 -8.68 12.12
CA ASP A 737 -14.61 -10.08 12.43
C ASP A 737 -14.83 -10.41 13.91
N MET A 738 -14.76 -9.45 14.79
CA MET A 738 -15.07 -9.62 16.22
C MET A 738 -16.57 -9.92 16.43
N GLY A 739 -16.86 -10.80 17.37
CA GLY A 739 -18.24 -11.15 17.73
C GLY A 739 -18.77 -12.45 17.11
N ARG A 740 -17.96 -13.17 16.35
CA ARG A 740 -18.16 -14.58 15.97
C ARG A 740 -17.34 -15.46 16.90
N GLY A 741 -17.62 -16.78 16.96
CA GLY A 741 -16.79 -17.71 17.75
C GLY A 741 -15.33 -17.66 17.30
N GLN A 742 -14.41 -17.43 18.23
CA GLN A 742 -12.98 -17.22 17.92
C GLN A 742 -12.15 -18.48 18.16
N GLU A 743 -12.73 -19.50 18.77
CA GLU A 743 -12.04 -20.75 19.09
C GLU A 743 -11.53 -21.45 17.83
N GLY A 744 -10.24 -21.76 17.81
CA GLY A 744 -9.56 -22.34 16.64
C GLY A 744 -9.34 -21.37 15.50
N SER A 745 -9.48 -20.06 15.73
CA SER A 745 -9.13 -19.00 14.75
C SER A 745 -7.67 -18.61 14.87
N VAL A 746 -7.00 -18.40 13.75
CA VAL A 746 -5.67 -17.79 13.67
C VAL A 746 -5.83 -16.39 13.09
N PHE A 747 -5.52 -15.36 13.86
CA PHE A 747 -5.44 -13.98 13.41
C PHE A 747 -4.01 -13.62 13.09
N VAL A 748 -3.77 -13.16 11.87
CA VAL A 748 -2.47 -12.67 11.42
C VAL A 748 -2.57 -11.17 11.21
N PHE A 749 -1.70 -10.41 11.87
CA PHE A 749 -1.60 -8.96 11.73
C PHE A 749 -0.30 -8.59 11.06
N ASP A 750 -0.38 -7.72 10.05
CA ASP A 750 0.78 -7.20 9.33
C ASP A 750 1.03 -5.74 9.70
N GLU A 751 2.09 -5.52 10.48
CA GLU A 751 2.52 -4.21 11.01
C GLU A 751 1.36 -3.37 11.61
N PRO A 752 0.64 -3.88 12.61
CA PRO A 752 -0.56 -3.23 13.14
C PRO A 752 -0.29 -1.96 13.97
N THR A 753 0.95 -1.67 14.31
CA THR A 753 1.32 -0.45 15.07
C THR A 753 1.57 0.76 14.18
N ILE A 754 1.49 0.63 12.86
CA ILE A 754 1.68 1.75 11.94
C ILE A 754 0.78 2.94 12.34
N GLY A 755 1.41 4.09 12.64
CA GLY A 755 0.70 5.31 12.99
C GLY A 755 0.06 5.32 14.36
N LEU A 756 0.44 4.41 15.26
CA LEU A 756 -0.10 4.34 16.62
C LEU A 756 0.81 5.00 17.66
N HIS A 757 0.20 5.87 18.46
CA HIS A 757 0.83 6.37 19.67
C HIS A 757 0.99 5.23 20.69
N PRO A 758 1.99 5.24 21.60
CA PRO A 758 2.15 4.20 22.63
C PRO A 758 0.89 3.86 23.44
N LEU A 759 0.02 4.84 23.72
CA LEU A 759 -1.29 4.60 24.34
C LEU A 759 -2.27 3.82 23.43
N ASP A 760 -2.19 4.02 22.13
CA ASP A 760 -3.01 3.26 21.16
C ASP A 760 -2.47 1.83 21.02
N VAL A 761 -1.16 1.63 21.18
CA VAL A 761 -0.51 0.30 21.25
C VAL A 761 -0.99 -0.45 22.50
N GLU A 762 -1.14 0.21 23.65
CA GLU A 762 -1.75 -0.39 24.85
C GLU A 762 -3.16 -0.93 24.55
N THR A 763 -3.98 -0.13 23.86
CA THR A 763 -5.34 -0.54 23.45
C THR A 763 -5.30 -1.75 22.51
N LEU A 764 -4.42 -1.74 21.52
CA LEU A 764 -4.26 -2.86 20.57
C LEU A 764 -3.84 -4.16 21.29
N LEU A 765 -2.89 -4.08 22.22
CA LEU A 765 -2.47 -5.23 23.01
C LEU A 765 -3.61 -5.79 23.88
N GLY A 766 -4.47 -4.92 24.44
CA GLY A 766 -5.69 -5.32 25.14
C GLY A 766 -6.66 -6.10 24.25
N VAL A 767 -6.75 -5.73 22.98
CA VAL A 767 -7.54 -6.46 21.98
C VAL A 767 -6.94 -7.82 21.70
N PHE A 768 -5.62 -7.94 21.55
CA PHE A 768 -4.95 -9.23 21.37
C PHE A 768 -5.23 -10.17 22.56
N GLN A 769 -5.19 -9.64 23.80
CA GLN A 769 -5.56 -10.42 24.99
C GLN A 769 -7.02 -10.92 24.92
N THR A 770 -7.94 -10.07 24.48
CA THR A 770 -9.35 -10.44 24.33
C THR A 770 -9.55 -11.56 23.31
N LEU A 771 -8.84 -11.50 22.17
CA LEU A 771 -8.84 -12.56 21.16
C LEU A 771 -8.30 -13.88 21.73
N MET A 772 -7.14 -13.84 22.41
CA MET A 772 -6.53 -15.02 23.01
C MET A 772 -7.42 -15.62 24.12
N ALA A 773 -8.02 -14.79 24.95
CA ALA A 773 -8.98 -15.23 25.97
C ALA A 773 -10.22 -15.91 25.37
N SER A 774 -10.55 -15.60 24.14
CA SER A 774 -11.64 -16.24 23.37
C SER A 774 -11.19 -17.50 22.59
N GLY A 775 -9.96 -17.99 22.82
CA GLY A 775 -9.39 -19.20 22.23
C GLY A 775 -8.76 -19.00 20.84
N ALA A 776 -8.48 -17.76 20.45
CA ALA A 776 -7.77 -17.46 19.19
C ALA A 776 -6.25 -17.52 19.37
N THR A 777 -5.54 -17.83 18.28
CA THR A 777 -4.09 -17.65 18.15
C THR A 777 -3.84 -16.31 17.44
N VAL A 778 -2.90 -15.52 17.96
CA VAL A 778 -2.53 -14.21 17.39
C VAL A 778 -1.09 -14.27 16.91
N ILE A 779 -0.87 -14.02 15.61
CA ILE A 779 0.45 -13.93 14.98
C ILE A 779 0.60 -12.51 14.43
N VAL A 780 1.68 -11.83 14.79
CA VAL A 780 1.92 -10.43 14.43
C VAL A 780 3.27 -10.30 13.73
N ILE A 781 3.30 -9.73 12.53
CA ILE A 781 4.54 -9.28 11.90
C ILE A 781 4.79 -7.88 12.42
N GLU A 782 5.89 -7.66 13.13
CA GLU A 782 6.13 -6.38 13.80
C GLU A 782 7.60 -6.04 14.01
N HIS A 783 7.86 -4.71 14.08
CA HIS A 783 9.14 -4.12 14.44
C HIS A 783 9.07 -3.29 15.73
N ASP A 784 7.87 -2.95 16.18
CA ASP A 784 7.65 -2.17 17.39
C ASP A 784 8.09 -2.95 18.63
N LEU A 785 9.03 -2.35 19.38
CA LEU A 785 9.62 -2.99 20.56
C LEU A 785 8.62 -3.20 21.69
N ASP A 786 7.57 -2.38 21.79
CA ASP A 786 6.56 -2.53 22.81
C ASP A 786 5.66 -3.73 22.53
N VAL A 787 5.30 -3.98 21.27
CA VAL A 787 4.59 -5.22 20.89
C VAL A 787 5.47 -6.45 21.07
N ILE A 788 6.74 -6.38 20.65
CA ILE A 788 7.69 -7.49 20.78
C ILE A 788 7.87 -7.85 22.27
N ARG A 789 7.99 -6.86 23.17
CA ARG A 789 8.12 -7.07 24.61
C ARG A 789 6.89 -7.67 25.28
N ASN A 790 5.72 -7.54 24.69
CA ASN A 790 4.47 -8.13 25.16
C ASN A 790 4.18 -9.51 24.53
N ALA A 791 5.04 -10.04 23.65
CA ALA A 791 4.84 -11.33 23.01
C ALA A 791 5.12 -12.50 23.95
N ASP A 792 4.32 -13.57 23.82
CA ASP A 792 4.62 -14.86 24.45
C ASP A 792 5.78 -15.54 23.76
N TYR A 793 5.77 -15.51 22.42
CA TYR A 793 6.74 -16.17 21.56
C TYR A 793 7.22 -15.25 20.45
N ILE A 794 8.51 -15.21 20.23
CA ILE A 794 9.14 -14.36 19.21
C ILE A 794 9.85 -15.27 18.21
N LEU A 795 9.70 -14.98 16.92
CA LEU A 795 10.42 -15.60 15.82
C LEU A 795 11.18 -14.49 15.11
N ASP A 796 12.50 -14.47 15.23
CA ASP A 796 13.38 -13.47 14.64
C ASP A 796 13.99 -13.97 13.36
N MET A 797 13.73 -13.27 12.24
CA MET A 797 14.23 -13.60 10.92
C MET A 797 15.40 -12.68 10.53
N GLY A 798 16.41 -13.27 9.93
CA GLY A 798 17.61 -12.53 9.56
C GLY A 798 18.69 -13.44 9.00
N PRO A 799 19.99 -13.10 9.31
CA PRO A 799 20.46 -11.94 10.09
C PRO A 799 20.40 -10.62 9.32
N GLY A 800 20.39 -10.66 7.99
CA GLY A 800 20.32 -9.51 7.09
C GLY A 800 19.02 -9.45 6.30
N GLY A 801 18.99 -8.60 5.26
CA GLY A 801 17.93 -8.54 4.25
C GLY A 801 18.37 -9.14 2.92
N GLY A 802 17.43 -9.57 2.07
CA GLY A 802 17.75 -10.19 0.80
C GLY A 802 18.43 -11.55 0.96
N GLU A 803 19.52 -11.79 0.23
CA GLU A 803 20.27 -13.07 0.27
C GLU A 803 20.95 -13.35 1.63
N GLU A 804 21.25 -12.31 2.40
CA GLU A 804 21.77 -12.43 3.77
C GLU A 804 20.67 -12.70 4.81
N GLY A 805 19.42 -12.75 4.38
CA GLY A 805 18.24 -13.05 5.20
C GLY A 805 17.69 -14.45 4.99
N GLY A 806 16.40 -14.61 5.22
CA GLY A 806 15.67 -15.83 4.87
C GLY A 806 15.84 -16.99 5.85
N GLU A 807 16.45 -16.76 7.01
CA GLU A 807 16.65 -17.77 8.04
C GLU A 807 15.92 -17.37 9.34
N ILE A 808 15.54 -18.35 10.14
CA ILE A 808 15.15 -18.13 11.53
C ILE A 808 16.41 -18.07 12.37
N VAL A 809 16.78 -16.85 12.80
CA VAL A 809 18.00 -16.62 13.60
C VAL A 809 17.78 -17.06 15.04
N ALA A 810 16.62 -16.75 15.58
CA ALA A 810 16.24 -17.10 16.95
C ALA A 810 14.74 -17.29 17.07
N CYS A 811 14.31 -18.12 18.00
CA CYS A 811 12.90 -18.27 18.37
C CYS A 811 12.77 -18.61 19.86
N GLY A 812 11.70 -18.14 20.49
CA GLY A 812 11.46 -18.35 21.90
C GLY A 812 10.97 -17.13 22.63
N THR A 813 11.33 -17.03 23.92
CA THR A 813 11.02 -15.87 24.78
C THR A 813 11.98 -14.70 24.51
N HIS A 814 11.70 -13.52 25.08
CA HIS A 814 12.63 -12.40 25.08
C HIS A 814 14.06 -12.76 25.51
N ALA A 815 14.15 -13.61 26.58
CA ALA A 815 15.45 -13.99 27.11
C ALA A 815 16.24 -14.82 26.11
N ASP A 816 15.56 -15.61 25.28
CA ASP A 816 16.19 -16.44 24.24
C ASP A 816 16.68 -15.56 23.09
N ILE A 817 15.85 -14.63 22.64
CA ILE A 817 16.22 -13.69 21.56
C ILE A 817 17.41 -12.81 21.96
N ARG A 818 17.43 -12.29 23.19
CA ARG A 818 18.55 -11.45 23.69
C ARG A 818 19.88 -12.18 23.82
N LYS A 819 19.85 -13.50 24.01
CA LYS A 819 21.06 -14.33 24.14
C LYS A 819 21.69 -14.67 22.78
N GLU A 820 20.93 -14.57 21.69
CA GLU A 820 21.42 -14.93 20.36
C GLU A 820 22.24 -13.79 19.74
N PRO A 821 23.57 -13.95 19.56
CA PRO A 821 24.42 -12.87 19.04
C PRO A 821 24.08 -12.44 17.61
N LYS A 822 23.53 -13.36 16.82
CA LYS A 822 23.12 -13.07 15.43
C LYS A 822 21.81 -12.30 15.36
N SER A 823 21.02 -12.28 16.43
CA SER A 823 19.76 -11.53 16.48
C SER A 823 20.04 -10.03 16.52
N VAL A 824 19.68 -9.34 15.44
CA VAL A 824 19.73 -7.88 15.41
C VAL A 824 18.66 -7.29 16.32
N THR A 825 17.46 -7.85 16.32
CA THR A 825 16.36 -7.44 17.21
C THR A 825 16.72 -7.59 18.69
N GLY A 826 17.41 -8.66 19.06
CA GLY A 826 17.81 -8.94 20.45
C GLY A 826 18.69 -7.86 21.08
N ARG A 827 19.39 -7.07 20.29
CA ARG A 827 20.21 -5.94 20.78
C ARG A 827 19.39 -4.75 21.27
N TYR A 828 18.13 -4.65 20.85
CA TYR A 828 17.21 -3.54 21.17
C TYR A 828 16.17 -3.93 22.23
N LEU A 829 16.02 -5.21 22.54
CA LEU A 829 15.12 -5.72 23.59
C LEU A 829 15.76 -5.61 24.99
#